data_1b77e1aa5d7c66b2afaea31ebc12e73b
#
_entry.id   1b77e1aa5d7c66b2afaea31ebc12e73b
#
_cell.length_a   1.000
_cell.length_b   1.000
_cell.length_c   1.000
_cell.angle_alpha   90.00
_cell.angle_beta   90.00
_cell.angle_gamma   90.00
#
_symmetry.space_group_name_H-M   'P 1'
#
loop_
_entity.id
_entity.type
_entity.pdbx_description
1 polymer ?
#
loop_
_entity_poly.entity_id
_entity_poly.type
_entity_poly.pdbx_seq_one_letter_code
_entity_poly.pdbx_strand_id
1 'polypeptide(L)'
;MKKNVLKPAIALFLVTFMAVSDAAPGTASEGFKRPAQEISRLLLTAEPPTPVIHVAAEKIALLHYEGVIDQQRMQTPRLGLAGYRYDPVTGITGLDALVERVEIISSNPQKATSPRQWRAGSDSRSAARFAFVQFSPSGKYLSALQVEPGKPSQFLIYNIESRQQTMLSTRVNAAWGNPCQWTTEESLLCRMRPLKQGRAPQTGVSPIVVEHTGQALPTRTYSNLLKDQSSSAQFDYYFASDLAHLYTDKKVVPTRIAGGMITEFEAAPQGRFVIITRLQSSYSHLVPAKQFPSQVEVWDLQSSKRLYQSAAFGFGLQPDEEGGEGADPKSIEWAPNLPVTAGFIQRRVDASGAATYIWKRLRAPFEVGVDGAETVAISDYPIKEFGWSSAGTPWFIAATNKPDEVAVYAVLKAGVQRVWQGTRDQGDGSNAIRVNGRQGPALETTQRIFLVTDGLNHDAPRPSLTEVNLHSGEQRRLFTAEAGVYEPVIAILDKEGEVLLTSRESATDAPQLVRVAGNKATTIYKTPNPYPQLDKIVRKRITYKRQDGLKLSALMYLPPNAGKKPLATLIWIYPREFEGPEKAARADARQFQYHRIKGVSPVAAALAGYVVINYPKLPIVHTQDNDDVYLPQLVTGAESLVDYLVEEGISDPKRIVIGGHSFGAFSAANLLIHSDRFATAIAMSGAYNRTFTPFGFQHETRSFWDAEDYYAKISPFFSANQYKKPILLVHGGADPNPGTPTIQARRFFHALVGEGVTVRYVELPFEEHVYRGEETVLHASWEMINWLDRTVGEKPVFNN
;
A
#
# COMPACT_ATOMS: atom_id res chain seq x y z
N MET A 1 20.11 33.79 -83.64
CA MET A 1 18.72 33.53 -84.02
C MET A 1 18.47 32.04 -84.01
N LYS A 2 17.36 31.61 -83.50
CA LYS A 2 16.81 30.25 -83.31
C LYS A 2 17.35 29.50 -82.16
N LYS A 3 16.53 29.39 -81.05
CA LYS A 3 16.58 28.59 -79.90
C LYS A 3 16.31 27.13 -80.29
N ASN A 4 17.18 26.19 -79.91
CA ASN A 4 16.89 24.80 -79.86
C ASN A 4 16.62 24.36 -78.44
N VAL A 5 15.44 23.93 -78.15
CA VAL A 5 14.98 23.33 -76.85
C VAL A 5 15.31 21.86 -76.94
N LEU A 6 16.23 21.40 -76.08
CA LEU A 6 16.39 19.95 -75.80
C LEU A 6 15.34 19.52 -74.80
N LYS A 7 14.53 18.56 -75.17
CA LYS A 7 13.67 17.79 -74.25
C LYS A 7 14.51 16.68 -73.60
N PRO A 8 14.45 16.48 -72.27
CA PRO A 8 15.01 15.28 -71.67
C PRO A 8 14.05 14.08 -71.83
N ALA A 9 14.59 12.98 -72.29
CA ALA A 9 13.94 11.70 -72.34
C ALA A 9 13.89 11.12 -70.91
N ILE A 10 12.70 10.86 -70.39
CA ILE A 10 12.49 10.14 -69.14
C ILE A 10 12.60 8.64 -69.44
N ALA A 11 13.68 7.99 -69.02
CA ALA A 11 13.84 6.54 -69.02
C ALA A 11 13.04 6.00 -67.83
N LEU A 12 11.95 5.26 -68.11
CA LEU A 12 11.13 4.55 -67.17
C LEU A 12 11.86 3.29 -66.74
N PHE A 13 12.52 3.32 -65.58
CA PHE A 13 12.99 2.08 -64.92
C PHE A 13 11.83 1.36 -64.29
N LEU A 14 11.34 0.27 -64.86
CA LEU A 14 10.48 -0.66 -64.21
C LEU A 14 11.28 -1.41 -63.12
N VAL A 15 11.18 -0.96 -61.92
CA VAL A 15 11.64 -1.75 -60.77
C VAL A 15 10.54 -2.78 -60.47
N THR A 16 10.75 -4.00 -60.81
CA THR A 16 9.96 -5.14 -60.41
C THR A 16 10.07 -5.24 -58.88
N PHE A 17 9.09 -4.75 -58.15
CA PHE A 17 8.97 -5.09 -56.76
C PHE A 17 8.59 -6.56 -56.64
N MET A 18 9.52 -7.42 -56.33
CA MET A 18 9.20 -8.70 -55.73
C MET A 18 8.43 -8.40 -54.42
N ALA A 19 7.21 -8.79 -54.39
CA ALA A 19 6.40 -8.76 -53.23
C ALA A 19 7.06 -9.68 -52.17
N VAL A 20 7.71 -9.06 -51.20
CA VAL A 20 7.96 -9.73 -49.94
C VAL A 20 6.60 -9.67 -49.24
N SER A 21 5.89 -10.75 -49.36
CA SER A 21 4.66 -10.96 -48.60
C SER A 21 5.01 -11.14 -47.14
N ASP A 22 4.11 -10.56 -46.31
CA ASP A 22 3.92 -10.84 -44.91
C ASP A 22 4.88 -10.18 -43.92
N ALA A 23 4.91 -8.83 -43.97
CA ALA A 23 4.83 -8.13 -42.71
C ALA A 23 3.42 -8.35 -42.17
N ALA A 24 3.29 -9.05 -41.07
CA ALA A 24 2.00 -9.24 -40.42
C ALA A 24 1.32 -7.88 -40.22
N PRO A 25 0.08 -7.69 -40.66
CA PRO A 25 -0.63 -6.44 -40.48
C PRO A 25 -0.66 -6.13 -38.99
N GLY A 26 -0.31 -4.90 -38.61
CA GLY A 26 -0.61 -4.42 -37.28
C GLY A 26 -2.10 -4.65 -37.08
N THR A 27 -2.43 -5.61 -36.24
CA THR A 27 -3.83 -5.94 -35.94
C THR A 27 -4.49 -4.68 -35.41
N ALA A 28 -5.62 -4.29 -36.02
CA ALA A 28 -6.49 -3.24 -35.50
C ALA A 28 -6.66 -3.41 -33.99
N SER A 29 -6.77 -2.32 -33.24
CA SER A 29 -6.93 -2.35 -31.79
C SER A 29 -8.09 -3.27 -31.43
N GLU A 30 -7.78 -4.46 -30.99
CA GLU A 30 -8.77 -5.38 -30.44
C GLU A 30 -9.24 -4.77 -29.12
N GLY A 31 -10.55 -4.56 -28.96
CA GLY A 31 -11.13 -4.05 -27.71
C GLY A 31 -10.78 -4.97 -26.52
N PHE A 32 -11.12 -4.54 -25.32
CA PHE A 32 -10.89 -5.34 -24.11
C PHE A 32 -11.49 -6.75 -24.24
N LYS A 33 -10.67 -7.75 -23.96
CA LYS A 33 -11.06 -9.17 -23.90
C LYS A 33 -11.43 -9.55 -22.47
N ARG A 34 -12.23 -10.61 -22.33
CA ARG A 34 -12.65 -11.13 -21.02
C ARG A 34 -12.37 -12.64 -20.95
N PRO A 35 -11.87 -13.16 -19.83
CA PRO A 35 -11.75 -14.61 -19.62
C PRO A 35 -13.13 -15.25 -19.45
N ALA A 36 -13.17 -16.57 -19.32
CA ALA A 36 -14.38 -17.32 -19.06
C ALA A 36 -15.20 -16.70 -17.90
N GLN A 37 -16.54 -16.84 -17.96
CA GLN A 37 -17.46 -16.17 -17.03
C GLN A 37 -17.16 -16.52 -15.56
N GLU A 38 -16.77 -17.75 -15.25
CA GLU A 38 -16.42 -18.18 -13.89
C GLU A 38 -15.20 -17.44 -13.37
N ILE A 39 -14.17 -17.28 -14.18
CA ILE A 39 -12.96 -16.52 -13.89
C ILE A 39 -13.30 -15.04 -13.75
N SER A 40 -14.09 -14.47 -14.66
CA SER A 40 -14.52 -13.08 -14.57
C SER A 40 -15.25 -12.80 -13.25
N ARG A 41 -16.15 -13.68 -12.83
CA ARG A 41 -16.85 -13.54 -11.54
C ARG A 41 -15.89 -13.57 -10.36
N LEU A 42 -14.89 -14.48 -10.37
CA LEU A 42 -13.87 -14.54 -9.33
C LEU A 42 -13.13 -13.20 -9.19
N LEU A 43 -12.65 -12.65 -10.30
CA LEU A 43 -11.82 -11.44 -10.33
C LEU A 43 -12.58 -10.15 -9.99
N LEU A 44 -13.89 -10.12 -10.25
CA LEU A 44 -14.75 -8.98 -9.94
C LEU A 44 -15.31 -9.02 -8.51
N THR A 45 -15.13 -10.12 -7.80
CA THR A 45 -15.63 -10.26 -6.43
C THR A 45 -14.80 -9.40 -5.46
N ALA A 46 -15.50 -8.61 -4.67
CA ALA A 46 -14.88 -7.81 -3.61
C ALA A 46 -14.27 -8.69 -2.51
N GLU A 47 -13.24 -8.18 -1.87
CA GLU A 47 -12.66 -8.80 -0.67
C GLU A 47 -13.65 -8.78 0.51
N PRO A 48 -13.45 -9.62 1.55
CA PRO A 48 -14.21 -9.54 2.79
C PRO A 48 -14.23 -8.11 3.38
N PRO A 49 -15.31 -7.71 4.07
CA PRO A 49 -15.43 -6.36 4.59
C PRO A 49 -14.38 -6.06 5.68
N THR A 50 -13.96 -4.81 5.74
CA THR A 50 -13.04 -4.32 6.77
C THR A 50 -13.83 -3.76 7.95
N PRO A 51 -13.60 -4.18 9.20
CA PRO A 51 -14.30 -3.67 10.37
C PRO A 51 -13.72 -2.33 10.85
N VAL A 52 -14.60 -1.36 11.14
CA VAL A 52 -14.30 -0.17 11.95
C VAL A 52 -15.06 -0.33 13.27
N ILE A 53 -14.35 -0.30 14.39
CA ILE A 53 -14.90 -0.69 15.70
C ILE A 53 -15.09 0.53 16.57
N HIS A 54 -16.28 0.68 17.16
CA HIS A 54 -16.56 1.66 18.19
C HIS A 54 -16.87 0.92 19.51
N VAL A 55 -15.86 0.78 20.35
CA VAL A 55 -15.93 -0.08 21.54
C VAL A 55 -16.98 0.40 22.55
N ALA A 56 -16.96 1.69 22.90
CA ALA A 56 -17.89 2.25 23.90
C ALA A 56 -19.37 2.14 23.49
N ALA A 57 -19.67 2.20 22.19
CA ALA A 57 -21.03 2.03 21.67
C ALA A 57 -21.38 0.58 21.36
N GLU A 58 -20.45 -0.36 21.54
CA GLU A 58 -20.59 -1.76 21.18
C GLU A 58 -21.03 -1.95 19.70
N LYS A 59 -20.51 -1.12 18.79
CA LYS A 59 -20.85 -1.12 17.36
C LYS A 59 -19.66 -1.42 16.49
N ILE A 60 -19.90 -2.10 15.36
CA ILE A 60 -18.93 -2.36 14.31
C ILE A 60 -19.54 -1.94 13.00
N ALA A 61 -18.85 -1.12 12.25
CA ALA A 61 -19.16 -0.80 10.87
C ALA A 61 -18.29 -1.68 9.94
N LEU A 62 -18.91 -2.58 9.21
CA LEU A 62 -18.29 -3.43 8.21
C LEU A 62 -18.27 -2.67 6.89
N LEU A 63 -17.10 -2.29 6.41
CA LEU A 63 -16.90 -1.55 5.18
C LEU A 63 -16.76 -2.53 4.02
N HIS A 64 -17.74 -2.55 3.14
CA HIS A 64 -17.71 -3.35 1.91
C HIS A 64 -17.17 -2.48 0.79
N TYR A 65 -15.95 -2.76 0.36
CA TYR A 65 -15.31 -2.05 -0.74
C TYR A 65 -15.77 -2.59 -2.09
N GLU A 66 -15.67 -1.79 -3.14
CA GLU A 66 -15.78 -2.26 -4.52
C GLU A 66 -14.66 -3.26 -4.84
N GLY A 67 -14.94 -4.29 -5.63
CA GLY A 67 -13.92 -5.28 -6.02
C GLY A 67 -12.98 -4.74 -7.09
N VAL A 68 -13.52 -3.97 -8.02
CA VAL A 68 -12.83 -3.31 -9.13
C VAL A 68 -13.39 -1.91 -9.33
N ILE A 69 -12.64 -1.06 -10.02
CA ILE A 69 -13.04 0.31 -10.32
C ILE A 69 -13.72 0.34 -11.69
N ASP A 70 -14.88 1.00 -11.79
CA ASP A 70 -15.58 1.16 -13.05
C ASP A 70 -14.80 2.01 -14.07
N GLN A 71 -15.05 1.79 -15.35
CA GLN A 71 -14.33 2.44 -16.45
C GLN A 71 -14.53 3.97 -16.46
N GLN A 72 -15.69 4.46 -16.08
CA GLN A 72 -15.96 5.90 -16.06
C GLN A 72 -15.02 6.61 -15.06
N ARG A 73 -14.83 6.02 -13.90
CA ARG A 73 -13.91 6.54 -12.88
C ARG A 73 -12.43 6.39 -13.30
N MET A 74 -12.08 5.30 -14.00
CA MET A 74 -10.73 5.11 -14.55
C MET A 74 -10.39 6.18 -15.59
N GLN A 75 -11.32 6.53 -16.46
CA GLN A 75 -11.14 7.49 -17.55
C GLN A 75 -11.23 8.97 -17.11
N THR A 76 -11.67 9.25 -15.87
CA THR A 76 -11.79 10.63 -15.39
C THR A 76 -10.43 11.34 -15.49
N PRO A 77 -10.34 12.49 -16.19
CA PRO A 77 -9.11 13.25 -16.29
C PRO A 77 -8.61 13.72 -14.93
N ARG A 78 -7.32 13.52 -14.67
CA ARG A 78 -6.66 13.93 -13.43
C ARG A 78 -5.48 14.82 -13.71
N LEU A 79 -5.27 15.78 -12.83
CA LEU A 79 -4.11 16.65 -12.84
C LEU A 79 -2.95 16.02 -12.08
N GLY A 80 -1.77 15.98 -12.70
CA GLY A 80 -0.54 15.61 -12.03
C GLY A 80 0.02 16.81 -11.28
N LEU A 81 -0.12 16.84 -9.95
CA LEU A 81 0.26 17.96 -9.10
C LEU A 81 1.11 17.49 -7.93
N ALA A 82 2.38 17.85 -7.93
CA ALA A 82 3.32 17.60 -6.84
C ALA A 82 3.36 16.12 -6.36
N GLY A 83 3.30 15.17 -7.31
CA GLY A 83 3.32 13.73 -7.03
C GLY A 83 1.93 13.09 -6.86
N TYR A 84 0.87 13.88 -6.82
CA TYR A 84 -0.51 13.41 -6.72
C TYR A 84 -1.20 13.41 -8.08
N ARG A 85 -2.15 12.51 -8.26
CA ARG A 85 -3.12 12.52 -9.35
C ARG A 85 -4.46 13.00 -8.80
N TYR A 86 -4.75 14.26 -9.00
CA TYR A 86 -5.91 14.96 -8.43
C TYR A 86 -7.07 15.02 -9.44
N ASP A 87 -8.26 14.65 -9.00
CA ASP A 87 -9.49 14.84 -9.77
C ASP A 87 -10.12 16.19 -9.43
N PRO A 88 -10.13 17.17 -10.35
CA PRO A 88 -10.61 18.51 -10.08
C PRO A 88 -12.13 18.60 -9.88
N VAL A 89 -12.89 17.60 -10.31
CA VAL A 89 -14.34 17.54 -10.15
C VAL A 89 -14.74 16.98 -8.79
N THR A 90 -14.27 15.77 -8.47
CA THR A 90 -14.58 15.13 -7.18
C THR A 90 -13.78 15.70 -6.03
N GLY A 91 -12.58 16.23 -6.29
CA GLY A 91 -11.72 16.82 -5.28
C GLY A 91 -10.93 15.80 -4.45
N ILE A 92 -10.77 14.58 -4.96
CA ILE A 92 -9.97 13.53 -4.32
C ILE A 92 -8.70 13.23 -5.10
N THR A 93 -7.75 12.59 -4.45
CA THR A 93 -6.50 12.10 -5.05
C THR A 93 -6.49 10.59 -5.17
N GLY A 94 -5.77 10.06 -6.18
CA GLY A 94 -5.56 8.63 -6.36
C GLY A 94 -6.75 7.87 -6.95
N LEU A 95 -6.55 6.55 -7.06
CA LEU A 95 -7.50 5.56 -7.60
C LEU A 95 -7.71 4.40 -6.61
N ASP A 96 -7.87 4.71 -5.33
CA ASP A 96 -8.13 3.66 -4.34
C ASP A 96 -9.56 3.13 -4.45
N ALA A 97 -9.74 1.85 -4.07
CA ALA A 97 -11.06 1.26 -3.93
C ALA A 97 -11.85 2.01 -2.85
N LEU A 98 -13.09 2.33 -3.15
CA LEU A 98 -13.99 3.05 -2.27
C LEU A 98 -15.06 2.11 -1.70
N VAL A 99 -15.70 2.53 -0.61
CA VAL A 99 -16.72 1.75 0.08
C VAL A 99 -18.07 1.87 -0.65
N GLU A 100 -18.62 0.75 -1.08
CA GLU A 100 -19.94 0.68 -1.72
C GLU A 100 -21.06 0.75 -0.70
N ARG A 101 -20.91 0.02 0.41
CA ARG A 101 -21.90 0.00 1.51
C ARG A 101 -21.23 -0.25 2.86
N VAL A 102 -21.88 0.22 3.88
CA VAL A 102 -21.53 -0.01 5.28
C VAL A 102 -22.61 -0.85 5.92
N GLU A 103 -22.23 -1.93 6.59
CA GLU A 103 -23.12 -2.76 7.38
C GLU A 103 -22.79 -2.58 8.87
N ILE A 104 -23.78 -2.21 9.68
CA ILE A 104 -23.59 -1.89 11.09
C ILE A 104 -24.16 -3.02 11.93
N ILE A 105 -23.31 -3.60 12.77
CA ILE A 105 -23.63 -4.70 13.67
C ILE A 105 -23.25 -4.36 15.12
N SER A 106 -23.72 -5.16 16.08
CA SER A 106 -23.29 -5.06 17.49
C SER A 106 -22.07 -5.95 17.73
N SER A 107 -21.09 -5.46 18.51
CA SER A 107 -20.01 -6.29 19.06
C SER A 107 -20.47 -7.13 20.25
N ASN A 108 -21.67 -6.87 20.79
CA ASN A 108 -22.28 -7.60 21.90
C ASN A 108 -23.38 -8.54 21.38
N PRO A 109 -23.19 -9.87 21.43
CA PRO A 109 -24.19 -10.82 20.94
C PRO A 109 -25.56 -10.73 21.61
N GLN A 110 -25.61 -10.28 22.88
CA GLN A 110 -26.88 -10.11 23.60
C GLN A 110 -27.69 -8.93 23.11
N LYS A 111 -27.04 -7.95 22.45
CA LYS A 111 -27.67 -6.78 21.83
C LYS A 111 -27.73 -6.91 20.30
N ALA A 112 -27.51 -8.11 19.77
CA ALA A 112 -27.55 -8.35 18.33
C ALA A 112 -28.94 -8.04 17.77
N THR A 113 -28.96 -7.16 16.79
CA THR A 113 -30.15 -6.82 15.99
C THR A 113 -29.85 -7.13 14.53
N SER A 114 -30.88 -7.15 13.69
CA SER A 114 -30.66 -7.25 12.25
C SER A 114 -29.68 -6.17 11.77
N PRO A 115 -28.68 -6.50 10.95
CA PRO A 115 -27.69 -5.55 10.45
C PRO A 115 -28.34 -4.33 9.80
N ARG A 116 -27.86 -3.14 10.12
CA ARG A 116 -28.28 -1.90 9.47
C ARG A 116 -27.36 -1.60 8.32
N GLN A 117 -27.89 -1.20 7.19
CA GLN A 117 -27.09 -0.90 6.00
C GLN A 117 -27.18 0.58 5.64
N TRP A 118 -26.03 1.15 5.31
CA TRP A 118 -25.88 2.48 4.71
C TRP A 118 -25.17 2.32 3.35
N ARG A 119 -25.81 2.81 2.29
CA ARG A 119 -25.28 2.73 0.93
C ARG A 119 -24.97 4.11 0.39
N ALA A 120 -23.92 4.18 -0.43
CA ALA A 120 -23.65 5.36 -1.23
C ALA A 120 -24.63 5.39 -2.42
N GLY A 121 -25.34 6.53 -2.56
CA GLY A 121 -26.36 6.67 -3.61
C GLY A 121 -27.72 6.08 -3.28
N SER A 122 -28.67 6.23 -4.21
CA SER A 122 -30.09 5.88 -4.01
C SER A 122 -30.41 4.42 -4.28
N ASP A 123 -29.60 3.73 -5.06
CA ASP A 123 -29.83 2.34 -5.44
C ASP A 123 -28.49 1.59 -5.70
N SER A 124 -28.61 0.29 -5.99
CA SER A 124 -27.44 -0.57 -6.24
C SER A 124 -26.72 -0.32 -7.56
N ARG A 125 -27.28 0.50 -8.47
CA ARG A 125 -26.67 0.86 -9.76
C ARG A 125 -25.93 2.20 -9.67
N SER A 126 -26.03 2.91 -8.56
CA SER A 126 -25.33 4.17 -8.35
C SER A 126 -23.82 3.95 -8.42
N ALA A 127 -23.13 4.81 -9.17
CA ALA A 127 -21.67 4.89 -9.19
C ALA A 127 -21.10 5.60 -7.97
N ALA A 128 -21.95 6.10 -7.06
CA ALA A 128 -21.53 6.74 -5.82
C ALA A 128 -20.87 5.72 -4.87
N ARG A 129 -19.81 6.16 -4.20
CA ARG A 129 -19.05 5.41 -3.19
C ARG A 129 -18.75 6.28 -1.99
N PHE A 130 -18.40 5.66 -0.86
CA PHE A 130 -17.93 6.37 0.31
C PHE A 130 -16.41 6.29 0.44
N ALA A 131 -15.82 7.38 0.90
CA ALA A 131 -14.46 7.45 1.42
C ALA A 131 -14.51 7.93 2.88
N PHE A 132 -13.49 7.58 3.66
CA PHE A 132 -13.25 8.11 5.01
C PHE A 132 -14.42 7.89 5.98
N VAL A 133 -14.99 6.68 6.01
CA VAL A 133 -16.07 6.33 6.94
C VAL A 133 -15.54 6.30 8.37
N GLN A 134 -16.19 7.03 9.29
CA GLN A 134 -15.82 7.09 10.71
C GLN A 134 -17.02 7.27 11.60
N PHE A 135 -16.95 6.74 12.84
CA PHE A 135 -17.95 6.96 13.87
C PHE A 135 -17.82 8.34 14.51
N SER A 136 -18.95 8.92 14.98
CA SER A 136 -18.96 10.00 15.94
C SER A 136 -18.50 9.51 17.33
N PRO A 137 -18.11 10.41 18.26
CA PRO A 137 -17.60 10.03 19.59
C PRO A 137 -18.50 9.12 20.42
N SER A 138 -19.82 9.26 20.32
CA SER A 138 -20.78 8.37 20.99
C SER A 138 -21.21 7.15 20.15
N GLY A 139 -20.77 7.07 18.88
CA GLY A 139 -21.26 6.06 17.95
C GLY A 139 -22.71 6.24 17.51
N LYS A 140 -23.29 7.44 17.67
CA LYS A 140 -24.65 7.79 17.20
C LYS A 140 -24.68 7.99 15.68
N TYR A 141 -23.63 8.59 15.14
CA TYR A 141 -23.49 8.86 13.72
C TYR A 141 -22.34 8.09 13.10
N LEU A 142 -22.45 7.87 11.78
CA LEU A 142 -21.32 7.67 10.88
C LEU A 142 -21.19 8.90 10.00
N SER A 143 -19.95 9.30 9.68
CA SER A 143 -19.66 10.30 8.65
C SER A 143 -18.87 9.69 7.52
N ALA A 144 -19.01 10.22 6.31
CA ALA A 144 -18.26 9.83 5.12
C ALA A 144 -18.25 10.92 4.07
N LEU A 145 -17.27 10.87 3.18
CA LEU A 145 -17.26 11.61 1.94
C LEU A 145 -17.89 10.74 0.85
N GLN A 146 -19.01 11.14 0.30
CA GLN A 146 -19.61 10.51 -0.88
C GLN A 146 -18.92 11.04 -2.13
N VAL A 147 -18.41 10.15 -2.93
CA VAL A 147 -17.70 10.39 -4.19
C VAL A 147 -18.51 9.77 -5.32
N GLU A 148 -18.82 10.56 -6.35
CA GLU A 148 -19.50 10.10 -7.54
C GLU A 148 -18.78 10.65 -8.78
N PRO A 149 -18.43 9.84 -9.78
CA PRO A 149 -17.73 10.31 -10.97
C PRO A 149 -18.45 11.47 -11.65
N GLY A 150 -17.71 12.52 -12.00
CA GLY A 150 -18.25 13.71 -12.68
C GLY A 150 -19.06 14.67 -11.80
N LYS A 151 -19.15 14.44 -10.48
CA LYS A 151 -19.85 15.34 -9.54
C LYS A 151 -18.94 15.75 -8.38
N PRO A 152 -19.12 16.96 -7.82
CA PRO A 152 -18.44 17.35 -6.58
C PRO A 152 -18.79 16.41 -5.44
N SER A 153 -17.76 15.99 -4.67
CA SER A 153 -17.97 15.15 -3.50
C SER A 153 -18.81 15.83 -2.44
N GLN A 154 -19.54 15.04 -1.65
CA GLN A 154 -20.46 15.49 -0.62
C GLN A 154 -20.08 14.88 0.73
N PHE A 155 -19.89 15.69 1.74
CA PHE A 155 -19.66 15.21 3.10
C PHE A 155 -20.98 14.95 3.81
N LEU A 156 -21.17 13.73 4.26
CA LEU A 156 -22.43 13.21 4.78
C LEU A 156 -22.28 12.76 6.22
N ILE A 157 -23.39 12.83 6.97
CA ILE A 157 -23.57 12.07 8.21
C ILE A 157 -24.79 11.15 8.08
N TYR A 158 -24.71 10.02 8.73
CA TYR A 158 -25.79 9.04 8.84
C TYR A 158 -26.10 8.76 10.30
N ASN A 159 -27.33 9.08 10.73
CA ASN A 159 -27.81 8.72 12.04
C ASN A 159 -28.19 7.24 12.06
N ILE A 160 -27.47 6.45 12.86
CA ILE A 160 -27.59 4.99 12.89
C ILE A 160 -28.97 4.54 13.38
N GLU A 161 -29.57 5.28 14.31
CA GLU A 161 -30.86 4.90 14.90
C GLU A 161 -32.03 5.29 14.00
N SER A 162 -32.10 6.57 13.59
CA SER A 162 -33.17 7.06 12.73
C SER A 162 -33.01 6.65 11.27
N ARG A 163 -31.84 6.16 10.85
CA ARG A 163 -31.47 5.82 9.47
C ARG A 163 -31.53 7.03 8.51
N GLN A 164 -31.48 8.23 9.05
CA GLN A 164 -31.46 9.45 8.25
C GLN A 164 -30.06 9.81 7.82
N GLN A 165 -29.90 10.11 6.53
CA GLN A 165 -28.71 10.68 5.95
C GLN A 165 -28.88 12.18 5.79
N THR A 166 -27.84 12.94 6.15
CA THR A 166 -27.83 14.40 6.01
C THR A 166 -26.55 14.81 5.28
N MET A 167 -26.70 15.56 4.21
CA MET A 167 -25.57 16.20 3.53
C MET A 167 -25.22 17.49 4.29
N LEU A 168 -23.97 17.56 4.75
CA LEU A 168 -23.45 18.69 5.52
C LEU A 168 -22.77 19.73 4.64
N SER A 169 -21.94 19.30 3.69
CA SER A 169 -21.17 20.23 2.85
C SER A 169 -20.69 19.59 1.55
N THR A 170 -20.60 20.40 0.50
CA THR A 170 -19.89 20.08 -0.76
C THR A 170 -18.54 20.81 -0.86
N ARG A 171 -18.17 21.57 0.19
CA ARG A 171 -16.99 22.43 0.18
C ARG A 171 -15.80 21.87 0.97
N VAL A 172 -15.92 20.68 1.52
CA VAL A 172 -14.77 20.04 2.16
C VAL A 172 -13.64 19.82 1.13
N ASN A 173 -12.39 19.92 1.59
CA ASN A 173 -11.22 19.68 0.75
C ASN A 173 -10.55 18.37 1.11
N ALA A 174 -10.71 17.37 0.26
CA ALA A 174 -10.16 16.02 0.43
C ALA A 174 -8.88 15.77 -0.39
N ALA A 175 -8.24 16.80 -0.93
CA ALA A 175 -7.01 16.68 -1.72
C ALA A 175 -5.87 16.01 -0.94
N TRP A 176 -5.81 16.18 0.37
CA TRP A 176 -4.86 15.57 1.29
C TRP A 176 -5.40 14.33 2.02
N GLY A 177 -6.47 13.70 1.55
CA GLY A 177 -7.11 12.57 2.22
C GLY A 177 -8.28 13.01 3.10
N ASN A 178 -8.53 12.31 4.25
CA ASN A 178 -9.70 12.55 5.09
C ASN A 178 -9.86 14.04 5.44
N PRO A 179 -10.94 14.70 5.01
CA PRO A 179 -11.10 16.13 5.20
C PRO A 179 -11.59 16.55 6.59
N CYS A 180 -12.17 15.64 7.37
CA CYS A 180 -12.86 15.98 8.61
C CYS A 180 -12.55 15.01 9.74
N GLN A 181 -12.50 15.52 10.98
CA GLN A 181 -12.40 14.75 12.22
C GLN A 181 -13.49 15.19 13.20
N TRP A 182 -14.12 14.24 13.87
CA TRP A 182 -15.06 14.55 14.94
C TRP A 182 -14.34 15.20 16.13
N THR A 183 -14.85 16.34 16.59
CA THR A 183 -14.38 17.04 17.79
C THR A 183 -15.33 16.89 18.96
N THR A 184 -16.62 16.86 18.67
CA THR A 184 -17.72 16.57 19.62
C THR A 184 -18.78 15.75 18.91
N GLU A 185 -19.84 15.34 19.62
CA GLU A 185 -20.97 14.65 18.99
C GLU A 185 -21.74 15.54 17.99
N GLU A 186 -21.59 16.86 18.10
CA GLU A 186 -22.33 17.82 17.29
C GLU A 186 -21.48 18.50 16.23
N SER A 187 -20.14 18.32 16.26
CA SER A 187 -19.23 19.07 15.39
C SER A 187 -18.04 18.26 14.93
N LEU A 188 -17.60 18.58 13.71
CA LEU A 188 -16.35 18.12 13.12
C LEU A 188 -15.47 19.34 12.84
N LEU A 189 -14.15 19.17 12.98
CA LEU A 189 -13.16 20.10 12.41
C LEU A 189 -12.82 19.60 11.01
N CYS A 190 -12.90 20.49 10.02
CA CYS A 190 -12.76 20.12 8.61
C CYS A 190 -11.81 21.06 7.86
N ARG A 191 -11.06 20.49 6.90
CA ARG A 191 -10.45 21.24 5.82
C ARG A 191 -11.52 21.62 4.81
N MET A 192 -11.66 22.92 4.56
CA MET A 192 -12.65 23.47 3.65
C MET A 192 -11.95 24.18 2.49
N ARG A 193 -12.51 24.11 1.30
CA ARG A 193 -12.05 24.97 0.19
C ARG A 193 -12.23 26.42 0.57
N PRO A 194 -11.22 27.30 0.31
CA PRO A 194 -11.30 28.71 0.70
C PRO A 194 -12.53 29.41 0.09
N LEU A 195 -13.15 30.31 0.87
CA LEU A 195 -14.39 31.00 0.45
C LEU A 195 -14.19 31.95 -0.71
N LYS A 196 -13.03 32.62 -0.74
CA LYS A 196 -12.69 33.64 -1.76
C LYS A 196 -11.71 33.06 -2.78
N GLN A 197 -11.96 31.86 -3.24
CA GLN A 197 -11.17 31.24 -4.27
C GLN A 197 -11.66 31.73 -5.65
N GLY A 198 -10.78 32.32 -6.45
CA GLY A 198 -11.09 32.75 -7.81
C GLY A 198 -11.37 31.58 -8.77
N ARG A 199 -11.28 31.82 -10.07
CA ARG A 199 -11.35 30.73 -11.04
C ARG A 199 -10.09 29.86 -10.96
N ALA A 200 -10.25 28.55 -11.21
CA ALA A 200 -9.12 27.63 -11.26
C ALA A 200 -8.10 28.11 -12.33
N PRO A 201 -6.81 28.15 -12.01
CA PRO A 201 -5.79 28.49 -12.97
C PRO A 201 -5.83 27.53 -14.17
N GLN A 202 -5.77 28.06 -15.37
CA GLN A 202 -5.74 27.23 -16.57
C GLN A 202 -4.34 26.62 -16.74
N THR A 203 -4.29 25.44 -17.35
CA THR A 203 -3.03 24.84 -17.74
C THR A 203 -2.38 25.70 -18.81
N GLY A 204 -1.26 26.35 -18.50
CA GLY A 204 -0.45 27.08 -19.46
C GLY A 204 0.30 26.14 -20.38
N VAL A 205 0.59 26.59 -21.61
CA VAL A 205 1.55 25.92 -22.50
C VAL A 205 2.85 26.68 -22.38
N SER A 206 3.78 26.15 -21.58
CA SER A 206 5.11 26.76 -21.42
C SER A 206 6.18 25.65 -21.44
N PRO A 207 7.44 25.97 -21.77
CA PRO A 207 8.54 25.04 -21.60
C PRO A 207 8.66 24.62 -20.14
N ILE A 208 8.97 23.33 -19.91
CA ILE A 208 9.37 22.86 -18.59
C ILE A 208 10.82 23.26 -18.39
N VAL A 209 11.09 24.15 -17.45
CA VAL A 209 12.45 24.58 -17.10
C VAL A 209 12.70 24.22 -15.64
N VAL A 210 13.66 23.36 -15.40
CA VAL A 210 14.08 22.95 -14.05
C VAL A 210 15.58 23.20 -13.96
N GLU A 211 16.00 23.98 -12.98
CA GLU A 211 17.40 24.28 -12.70
C GLU A 211 17.74 23.78 -11.29
N HIS A 212 18.88 23.13 -11.17
CA HIS A 212 19.45 22.75 -9.90
C HIS A 212 20.90 23.22 -9.84
N THR A 213 21.20 24.05 -8.85
CA THR A 213 22.54 24.59 -8.64
C THR A 213 22.98 24.21 -7.23
N GLY A 214 24.04 23.43 -7.10
CA GLY A 214 24.63 23.17 -5.80
C GLY A 214 24.75 21.71 -5.37
N GLN A 215 24.32 21.37 -4.19
CA GLN A 215 24.63 20.12 -3.52
C GLN A 215 24.00 18.89 -4.21
N ALA A 216 24.78 17.81 -4.39
CA ALA A 216 24.27 16.55 -4.93
C ALA A 216 23.17 15.99 -4.02
N LEU A 217 22.06 15.62 -4.65
CA LEU A 217 20.92 15.00 -3.98
C LEU A 217 20.58 13.69 -4.71
N PRO A 218 20.52 12.54 -4.04
CA PRO A 218 20.02 11.32 -4.64
C PRO A 218 18.55 11.53 -5.02
N THR A 219 18.24 11.46 -6.31
CA THR A 219 16.87 11.63 -6.78
C THR A 219 16.36 10.38 -7.47
N ARG A 220 15.04 10.21 -7.44
CA ARG A 220 14.32 9.18 -8.20
C ARG A 220 13.53 9.86 -9.31
N THR A 221 13.17 9.11 -10.33
CA THR A 221 12.28 9.59 -11.39
C THR A 221 10.84 9.58 -10.89
N TYR A 222 10.40 10.70 -10.33
CA TYR A 222 9.04 10.83 -9.84
C TYR A 222 8.07 11.22 -10.95
N SER A 223 6.84 10.72 -10.86
CA SER A 223 5.73 11.08 -11.73
C SER A 223 4.89 12.21 -11.14
N ASN A 224 4.14 12.91 -12.02
CA ASN A 224 3.15 13.91 -11.60
C ASN A 224 3.73 15.10 -10.82
N LEU A 225 4.99 15.43 -11.01
CA LEU A 225 5.62 16.58 -10.38
C LEU A 225 5.04 17.89 -10.91
N LEU A 226 5.25 18.98 -10.17
CA LEU A 226 5.04 20.34 -10.68
C LEU A 226 6.03 20.59 -11.82
N LYS A 227 5.57 21.29 -12.86
CA LYS A 227 6.34 21.48 -14.10
C LYS A 227 6.70 22.94 -14.34
N ASP A 228 5.84 23.84 -13.87
CA ASP A 228 5.90 25.26 -14.16
C ASP A 228 5.08 26.06 -13.14
N GLN A 229 5.08 27.37 -13.29
CA GLN A 229 4.29 28.27 -12.45
C GLN A 229 2.77 28.00 -12.52
N SER A 230 2.27 27.54 -13.69
CA SER A 230 0.85 27.21 -13.85
C SER A 230 0.46 25.99 -12.99
N SER A 231 1.26 24.94 -13.04
CA SER A 231 1.03 23.73 -12.21
C SER A 231 1.20 24.03 -10.72
N SER A 232 2.12 24.92 -10.34
CA SER A 232 2.27 25.40 -8.96
C SER A 232 1.03 26.18 -8.50
N ALA A 233 0.51 27.08 -9.37
CA ALA A 233 -0.72 27.82 -9.08
C ALA A 233 -1.95 26.91 -8.99
N GLN A 234 -2.03 25.84 -9.80
CA GLN A 234 -3.07 24.81 -9.69
C GLN A 234 -2.94 24.03 -8.40
N PHE A 235 -1.72 23.69 -7.98
CA PHE A 235 -1.48 23.01 -6.72
C PHE A 235 -1.95 23.85 -5.54
N ASP A 236 -1.57 25.14 -5.48
CA ASP A 236 -2.09 26.07 -4.48
C ASP A 236 -3.62 26.15 -4.49
N TYR A 237 -4.20 26.26 -5.68
CA TYR A 237 -5.65 26.41 -5.84
C TYR A 237 -6.41 25.18 -5.29
N TYR A 238 -6.00 23.97 -5.63
CA TYR A 238 -6.75 22.77 -5.29
C TYR A 238 -6.42 22.22 -3.91
N PHE A 239 -5.21 22.42 -3.41
CA PHE A 239 -4.73 21.79 -2.18
C PHE A 239 -4.78 22.73 -0.96
N ALA A 240 -4.88 24.04 -1.15
CA ALA A 240 -5.06 24.98 -0.05
C ALA A 240 -6.42 24.78 0.64
N SER A 241 -6.43 24.95 1.95
CA SER A 241 -7.62 24.79 2.79
C SER A 241 -7.70 25.84 3.90
N ASP A 242 -8.94 26.22 4.25
CA ASP A 242 -9.26 26.84 5.52
C ASP A 242 -9.71 25.76 6.51
N LEU A 243 -9.51 25.95 7.80
CA LEU A 243 -10.10 25.11 8.83
C LEU A 243 -11.43 25.72 9.32
N ALA A 244 -12.47 24.89 9.44
CA ALA A 244 -13.76 25.29 9.98
C ALA A 244 -14.40 24.17 10.78
N HIS A 245 -15.20 24.55 11.77
CA HIS A 245 -16.13 23.65 12.42
C HIS A 245 -17.37 23.46 11.55
N LEU A 246 -17.69 22.22 11.25
CA LEU A 246 -18.88 21.79 10.52
C LEU A 246 -19.81 21.09 11.50
N TYR A 247 -20.98 21.67 11.74
CA TYR A 247 -21.95 21.15 12.72
C TYR A 247 -22.96 20.22 12.06
N THR A 248 -23.53 19.32 12.86
CA THR A 248 -24.53 18.35 12.40
C THR A 248 -25.83 19.02 11.92
N ASP A 249 -26.11 20.25 12.34
CA ASP A 249 -27.17 21.11 11.84
C ASP A 249 -26.84 21.88 10.55
N LYS A 250 -25.72 21.58 9.91
CA LYS A 250 -25.18 22.21 8.69
C LYS A 250 -24.54 23.59 8.89
N LYS A 251 -24.43 24.08 10.09
CA LYS A 251 -23.74 25.32 10.37
C LYS A 251 -22.26 25.16 10.13
N VAL A 252 -21.64 26.14 9.46
CA VAL A 252 -20.18 26.19 9.22
C VAL A 252 -19.63 27.41 9.96
N VAL A 253 -18.71 27.18 10.89
CA VAL A 253 -18.03 28.24 11.63
C VAL A 253 -16.54 28.20 11.31
N PRO A 254 -16.05 29.15 10.50
CA PRO A 254 -14.62 29.20 10.20
C PRO A 254 -13.81 29.41 11.46
N THR A 255 -12.68 28.74 11.56
CA THR A 255 -11.66 29.09 12.55
C THR A 255 -11.00 30.41 12.11
N ARG A 256 -10.33 31.08 13.04
CA ARG A 256 -9.52 32.28 12.72
C ARG A 256 -8.06 31.90 12.43
N ILE A 257 -7.78 30.61 12.26
CA ILE A 257 -6.45 30.14 11.88
C ILE A 257 -6.26 30.42 10.39
N ALA A 258 -5.11 30.98 10.04
CA ALA A 258 -4.82 31.26 8.64
C ALA A 258 -4.88 29.99 7.79
N GLY A 259 -5.57 30.05 6.66
CA GLY A 259 -5.61 28.99 5.66
C GLY A 259 -4.27 28.74 5.00
N GLY A 260 -4.22 27.81 4.06
CA GLY A 260 -3.05 27.46 3.26
C GLY A 260 -2.90 25.96 3.02
N MET A 261 -1.69 25.51 2.78
CA MET A 261 -1.37 24.12 2.44
C MET A 261 -1.33 23.23 3.70
N ILE A 262 -2.48 22.98 4.29
CA ILE A 262 -2.65 22.16 5.50
C ILE A 262 -2.73 20.69 5.07
N THR A 263 -1.63 19.98 5.17
CA THR A 263 -1.55 18.56 4.76
C THR A 263 -2.23 17.65 5.77
N GLU A 264 -1.99 17.91 7.06
CA GLU A 264 -2.54 17.13 8.16
C GLU A 264 -3.05 18.06 9.26
N PHE A 265 -4.03 17.58 9.99
CA PHE A 265 -4.48 18.21 11.22
C PHE A 265 -5.03 17.14 12.17
N GLU A 266 -4.84 17.34 13.46
CA GLU A 266 -5.35 16.47 14.51
C GLU A 266 -5.89 17.31 15.67
N ALA A 267 -7.19 17.21 15.89
CA ALA A 267 -7.83 17.87 17.03
C ALA A 267 -7.50 17.10 18.33
N ALA A 268 -7.20 17.83 19.40
CA ALA A 268 -7.05 17.23 20.72
C ALA A 268 -8.35 16.54 21.16
N PRO A 269 -8.31 15.52 22.01
CA PRO A 269 -9.48 14.79 22.47
C PRO A 269 -10.60 15.66 23.07
N GLN A 270 -10.24 16.83 23.61
CA GLN A 270 -11.19 17.79 24.17
C GLN A 270 -11.67 18.86 23.18
N GLY A 271 -11.24 18.78 21.91
CA GLY A 271 -11.69 19.64 20.81
C GLY A 271 -11.20 21.10 20.86
N ARG A 272 -10.44 21.52 21.89
CA ARG A 272 -9.98 22.90 22.03
C ARG A 272 -8.72 23.21 21.26
N PHE A 273 -7.80 22.26 21.14
CA PHE A 273 -6.51 22.45 20.50
C PHE A 273 -6.40 21.62 19.24
N VAL A 274 -5.56 22.05 18.31
CA VAL A 274 -5.27 21.33 17.06
C VAL A 274 -3.80 21.36 16.74
N ILE A 275 -3.26 20.22 16.32
CA ILE A 275 -1.98 20.12 15.66
C ILE A 275 -2.22 20.26 14.16
N ILE A 276 -1.38 21.03 13.47
CA ILE A 276 -1.47 21.27 12.03
C ILE A 276 -0.09 21.06 11.42
N THR A 277 0.01 20.26 10.37
CA THR A 277 1.17 20.21 9.49
C THR A 277 0.90 21.07 8.27
N ARG A 278 1.79 22.02 8.01
CA ARG A 278 1.65 23.00 6.92
C ARG A 278 2.85 22.96 6.01
N LEU A 279 2.65 22.85 4.69
CA LEU A 279 3.72 23.04 3.73
C LEU A 279 4.09 24.52 3.62
N GLN A 280 5.39 24.78 3.43
CA GLN A 280 5.93 26.10 3.17
C GLN A 280 5.89 26.41 1.68
N SER A 281 5.75 27.70 1.35
CA SER A 281 5.79 28.18 -0.03
C SER A 281 7.24 28.19 -0.54
N SER A 282 7.62 27.27 -1.29
CA SER A 282 8.80 27.15 -2.18
C SER A 282 8.74 25.72 -2.66
N TYR A 283 7.98 25.49 -3.73
CA TYR A 283 7.78 24.15 -4.23
C TYR A 283 8.96 23.70 -5.10
N SER A 284 9.24 22.43 -5.05
CA SER A 284 10.23 21.80 -5.92
C SER A 284 9.57 21.23 -7.17
N HIS A 285 10.26 21.28 -8.28
CA HIS A 285 9.92 20.57 -9.51
C HIS A 285 10.63 19.20 -9.62
N LEU A 286 11.46 18.85 -8.63
CA LEU A 286 12.28 17.63 -8.63
C LEU A 286 11.73 16.53 -7.72
N VAL A 287 10.96 16.90 -6.71
CA VAL A 287 10.45 15.94 -5.69
C VAL A 287 8.94 16.14 -5.47
N PRO A 288 8.23 15.12 -4.99
CA PRO A 288 6.80 15.23 -4.66
C PRO A 288 6.56 16.03 -3.37
N ALA A 289 5.33 16.49 -3.19
CA ALA A 289 4.92 17.32 -2.04
C ALA A 289 5.23 16.70 -0.66
N LYS A 290 5.32 15.37 -0.57
CA LYS A 290 5.74 14.69 0.68
C LYS A 290 7.14 15.07 1.14
N GLN A 291 7.96 15.59 0.24
CA GLN A 291 9.33 16.03 0.49
C GLN A 291 9.47 17.55 0.48
N PHE A 292 8.38 18.29 0.38
CA PHE A 292 8.42 19.75 0.46
C PHE A 292 8.65 20.20 1.89
N PRO A 293 9.28 21.37 2.10
CA PRO A 293 9.43 21.93 3.44
C PRO A 293 8.08 22.08 4.14
N SER A 294 8.01 21.63 5.37
CA SER A 294 6.80 21.70 6.19
C SER A 294 7.12 22.17 7.61
N GLN A 295 6.10 22.62 8.30
CA GLN A 295 6.14 23.00 9.72
C GLN A 295 4.96 22.39 10.46
N VAL A 296 5.18 22.03 11.70
CA VAL A 296 4.14 21.61 12.63
C VAL A 296 3.79 22.75 13.57
N GLU A 297 2.53 23.02 13.71
CA GLU A 297 1.96 24.08 14.54
C GLU A 297 0.98 23.51 15.54
N VAL A 298 0.94 24.03 16.76
CA VAL A 298 -0.14 23.78 17.74
C VAL A 298 -0.92 25.06 17.95
N TRP A 299 -2.23 24.98 17.80
CA TRP A 299 -3.13 26.12 17.91
C TRP A 299 -4.23 25.90 18.97
N ASP A 300 -4.59 26.96 19.68
CA ASP A 300 -5.80 27.03 20.48
C ASP A 300 -6.96 27.54 19.58
N LEU A 301 -7.91 26.68 19.29
CA LEU A 301 -9.08 26.96 18.44
C LEU A 301 -9.99 28.05 19.04
N GLN A 302 -10.03 28.20 20.35
CA GLN A 302 -10.87 29.18 21.02
C GLN A 302 -10.28 30.59 20.94
N SER A 303 -9.01 30.78 21.29
CA SER A 303 -8.33 32.05 21.23
C SER A 303 -7.72 32.36 19.85
N SER A 304 -7.64 31.38 18.97
CA SER A 304 -6.95 31.45 17.68
C SER A 304 -5.45 31.83 17.81
N LYS A 305 -4.85 31.49 18.92
CA LYS A 305 -3.44 31.74 19.20
C LYS A 305 -2.61 30.52 18.82
N ARG A 306 -1.51 30.73 18.07
CA ARG A 306 -0.50 29.69 17.84
C ARG A 306 0.35 29.56 19.10
N LEU A 307 0.40 28.36 19.65
CA LEU A 307 1.04 28.02 20.91
C LEU A 307 2.44 27.43 20.70
N TYR A 308 2.61 26.75 19.59
CA TYR A 308 3.88 26.12 19.21
C TYR A 308 4.07 26.16 17.70
N GLN A 309 5.31 26.22 17.24
CA GLN A 309 5.71 26.07 15.84
C GLN A 309 7.09 25.42 15.81
N SER A 310 7.22 24.34 15.04
CA SER A 310 8.51 23.71 14.79
C SER A 310 9.40 24.57 13.88
N ALA A 311 10.69 24.23 13.79
CA ALA A 311 11.53 24.65 12.68
C ALA A 311 10.94 24.13 11.36
N ALA A 312 11.25 24.77 10.24
CA ALA A 312 10.90 24.24 8.93
C ALA A 312 11.80 23.04 8.60
N PHE A 313 11.20 21.96 8.09
CA PHE A 313 11.92 20.82 7.53
C PHE A 313 12.35 21.16 6.11
N GLY A 314 13.59 20.80 5.74
CA GLY A 314 14.15 21.08 4.40
C GLY A 314 13.60 20.15 3.30
N PHE A 315 13.97 20.43 2.06
CA PHE A 315 13.72 19.57 0.92
C PHE A 315 14.52 18.26 0.98
N GLY A 316 13.94 17.20 0.44
CA GLY A 316 14.67 15.97 0.10
C GLY A 316 14.88 14.99 1.25
N LEU A 317 14.40 15.31 2.45
CA LEU A 317 14.47 14.38 3.57
C LEU A 317 13.28 13.39 3.46
N GLN A 318 13.58 12.17 3.05
CA GLN A 318 12.61 11.07 3.15
C GLN A 318 12.40 10.74 4.64
N PRO A 319 11.16 10.44 5.06
CA PRO A 319 10.89 10.02 6.43
C PRO A 319 11.66 8.79 6.89
N ASP A 320 12.03 7.97 5.95
CA ASP A 320 12.56 6.63 6.11
C ASP A 320 14.05 6.54 5.74
N GLU A 321 14.63 7.59 5.17
CA GLU A 321 16.06 7.64 4.87
C GLU A 321 16.82 8.22 6.07
N GLU A 322 17.63 7.39 6.67
CA GLU A 322 18.54 7.74 7.75
C GLU A 322 19.55 8.77 7.26
N GLY A 323 19.43 10.04 7.63
CA GLY A 323 20.48 11.00 7.27
C GLY A 323 20.19 12.50 7.33
N GLY A 324 19.12 12.99 7.89
CA GLY A 324 18.88 14.45 8.01
C GLY A 324 19.11 15.00 9.41
N GLU A 325 19.99 16.01 9.56
CA GLU A 325 19.93 16.91 10.73
C GLU A 325 18.58 17.64 10.68
N GLY A 326 17.71 17.35 11.62
CA GLY A 326 16.45 18.06 11.76
C GLY A 326 15.52 17.34 12.72
N ALA A 327 14.89 18.10 13.58
CA ALA A 327 13.76 17.61 14.35
C ALA A 327 12.66 17.18 13.38
N ASP A 328 12.38 15.90 13.29
CA ASP A 328 11.21 15.41 12.58
C ASP A 328 10.08 15.15 13.56
N PRO A 329 9.13 16.09 13.75
CA PRO A 329 7.89 15.80 14.45
C PRO A 329 6.86 15.18 13.50
N LYS A 330 7.24 14.24 12.62
CA LYS A 330 6.32 13.55 11.72
C LYS A 330 5.20 12.83 12.43
N SER A 331 5.34 12.59 13.71
CA SER A 331 4.32 11.99 14.55
C SER A 331 4.16 12.79 15.83
N ILE A 332 3.77 14.05 15.71
CA ILE A 332 3.26 14.72 16.90
C ILE A 332 1.85 14.17 17.18
N GLU A 333 1.67 13.63 18.37
CA GLU A 333 0.44 12.94 18.76
C GLU A 333 -0.08 13.44 20.09
N TRP A 334 -1.40 13.54 20.20
CA TRP A 334 -2.05 13.87 21.46
C TRP A 334 -2.02 12.69 22.43
N ALA A 335 -1.70 12.97 23.68
CA ALA A 335 -1.91 12.01 24.76
C ALA A 335 -3.43 11.88 25.04
N PRO A 336 -4.03 10.70 24.87
CA PRO A 336 -5.49 10.55 24.87
C PRO A 336 -6.14 10.92 26.22
N ASN A 337 -5.43 10.74 27.34
CA ASN A 337 -5.99 10.88 28.70
C ASN A 337 -5.27 11.91 29.58
N LEU A 338 -4.36 12.71 29.00
CA LEU A 338 -3.68 13.76 29.75
C LEU A 338 -4.21 15.15 29.39
N PRO A 339 -4.25 16.07 30.35
CA PRO A 339 -4.61 17.44 30.03
C PRO A 339 -3.66 18.01 28.99
N VAL A 340 -4.19 18.32 27.85
CA VAL A 340 -3.52 18.93 26.68
C VAL A 340 -2.02 18.69 26.61
N THR A 341 -1.69 17.46 26.31
CA THR A 341 -0.31 16.98 26.20
C THR A 341 -0.10 16.36 24.83
N ALA A 342 0.96 16.74 24.12
CA ALA A 342 1.36 16.13 22.85
C ALA A 342 2.80 15.67 22.94
N GLY A 343 3.17 14.67 22.15
CA GLY A 343 4.52 14.14 22.08
C GLY A 343 5.03 14.02 20.66
N PHE A 344 6.34 14.06 20.50
CA PHE A 344 7.02 13.83 19.22
C PHE A 344 8.44 13.32 19.43
N ILE A 345 9.00 12.67 18.39
CA ILE A 345 10.38 12.21 18.37
C ILE A 345 11.23 13.22 17.62
N GLN A 346 12.37 13.61 18.21
CA GLN A 346 13.42 14.39 17.58
C GLN A 346 14.64 13.49 17.37
N ARG A 347 15.15 13.41 16.15
CA ARG A 347 16.43 12.78 15.84
C ARG A 347 17.54 13.85 15.87
N ARG A 348 18.65 13.56 16.50
CA ARG A 348 19.88 14.34 16.43
C ARG A 348 21.01 13.46 15.95
N VAL A 349 21.86 14.01 15.09
CA VAL A 349 23.07 13.35 14.61
C VAL A 349 24.25 14.18 15.10
N ASP A 350 25.22 13.55 15.72
CA ASP A 350 26.43 14.22 16.18
C ASP A 350 27.47 14.32 15.05
N ALA A 351 28.61 14.95 15.36
CA ALA A 351 29.71 15.15 14.41
C ALA A 351 30.38 13.82 13.96
N SER A 352 30.14 12.71 14.66
CA SER A 352 30.63 11.39 14.29
C SER A 352 29.64 10.62 13.37
N GLY A 353 28.43 11.18 13.14
CA GLY A 353 27.36 10.53 12.43
C GLY A 353 26.47 9.65 13.31
N ALA A 354 26.69 9.56 14.61
CA ALA A 354 25.86 8.80 15.53
C ALA A 354 24.52 9.50 15.75
N ALA A 355 23.43 8.74 15.63
CA ALA A 355 22.07 9.25 15.80
C ALA A 355 21.55 8.99 17.20
N THR A 356 20.95 10.02 17.80
CA THR A 356 20.23 9.95 19.07
C THR A 356 18.78 10.33 18.86
N TYR A 357 17.87 9.56 19.44
CA TYR A 357 16.42 9.76 19.32
C TYR A 357 15.90 10.30 20.67
N ILE A 358 15.28 11.47 20.63
CA ILE A 358 14.82 12.20 21.80
C ILE A 358 13.29 12.29 21.74
N TRP A 359 12.61 11.66 22.69
CA TRP A 359 11.19 11.87 22.86
C TRP A 359 10.92 13.16 23.61
N LYS A 360 10.20 14.06 22.96
CA LYS A 360 9.81 15.37 23.46
C LYS A 360 8.32 15.40 23.80
N ARG A 361 7.97 16.22 24.80
CA ARG A 361 6.59 16.44 25.23
C ARG A 361 6.26 17.92 25.32
N LEU A 362 5.14 18.30 24.75
CA LEU A 362 4.52 19.62 24.91
C LEU A 362 3.36 19.53 25.89
N ARG A 363 3.25 20.45 26.84
CA ARG A 363 2.14 20.56 27.79
C ARG A 363 1.56 21.96 27.82
N ALA A 364 0.27 22.09 28.14
CA ALA A 364 -0.33 23.38 28.48
C ALA A 364 0.02 23.80 29.92
N PRO A 365 0.27 25.12 30.22
CA PRO A 365 0.33 26.19 29.24
C PRO A 365 1.57 26.05 28.33
N PHE A 366 1.35 26.07 27.02
CA PHE A 366 2.46 25.96 26.08
C PHE A 366 3.34 27.19 26.15
N GLU A 367 4.63 27.00 26.31
CA GLU A 367 5.62 28.09 26.14
C GLU A 367 5.83 28.33 24.65
N VAL A 368 5.84 29.59 24.25
CA VAL A 368 6.02 29.99 22.86
C VAL A 368 7.49 29.81 22.48
N GLY A 369 7.78 28.85 21.61
CA GLY A 369 9.14 28.63 21.07
C GLY A 369 9.48 27.15 20.88
N VAL A 370 10.53 26.89 20.09
CA VAL A 370 11.02 25.52 19.80
C VAL A 370 11.60 24.85 21.06
N ASP A 371 12.07 25.63 22.04
CA ASP A 371 12.73 25.14 23.25
C ASP A 371 11.78 24.78 24.40
N GLY A 372 10.48 25.05 24.26
CA GLY A 372 9.46 24.76 25.28
C GLY A 372 9.07 23.29 25.42
N ALA A 373 9.65 22.38 24.66
CA ALA A 373 9.32 20.96 24.71
C ALA A 373 10.23 20.23 25.72
N GLU A 374 9.61 19.65 26.75
CA GLU A 374 10.29 18.84 27.77
C GLU A 374 10.82 17.54 27.19
N THR A 375 12.06 17.15 27.47
CA THR A 375 12.61 15.82 27.14
C THR A 375 12.00 14.78 28.07
N VAL A 376 11.34 13.79 27.48
CA VAL A 376 10.72 12.66 28.21
C VAL A 376 11.69 11.49 28.31
N ALA A 377 12.35 11.14 27.19
CA ALA A 377 13.33 10.06 27.13
C ALA A 377 14.36 10.30 26.03
N ILE A 378 15.49 9.63 26.12
CA ILE A 378 16.56 9.61 25.14
C ILE A 378 16.88 8.15 24.83
N SER A 379 17.10 7.82 23.56
CA SER A 379 17.49 6.49 23.09
C SER A 379 18.57 6.59 22.02
N ASP A 380 19.58 5.75 22.10
CA ASP A 380 20.61 5.59 21.07
C ASP A 380 20.11 4.75 19.87
N TYR A 381 18.92 4.19 19.98
CA TYR A 381 18.27 3.39 18.95
C TYR A 381 16.98 4.04 18.47
N PRO A 382 16.58 3.81 17.22
CA PRO A 382 15.35 4.38 16.67
C PRO A 382 14.13 4.08 17.53
N ILE A 383 13.46 5.14 18.01
CA ILE A 383 12.15 5.02 18.63
C ILE A 383 11.12 4.81 17.52
N LYS A 384 10.46 3.66 17.54
CA LYS A 384 9.50 3.26 16.50
C LYS A 384 8.05 3.66 16.84
N GLU A 385 7.73 3.70 18.11
CA GLU A 385 6.41 4.05 18.63
C GLU A 385 6.54 4.62 20.05
N PHE A 386 5.65 5.52 20.42
CA PHE A 386 5.58 6.04 21.78
C PHE A 386 4.13 6.32 22.17
N GLY A 387 3.86 6.45 23.44
CA GLY A 387 2.54 6.78 23.94
C GLY A 387 2.47 6.91 25.46
N TRP A 388 1.25 6.97 25.94
CA TRP A 388 0.94 7.03 27.36
C TRP A 388 -0.05 5.92 27.73
N SER A 389 0.16 5.29 28.89
CA SER A 389 -0.88 4.44 29.44
C SER A 389 -2.11 5.29 29.82
N SER A 390 -3.22 4.66 30.09
CA SER A 390 -4.41 5.37 30.56
C SER A 390 -4.20 6.07 31.91
N ALA A 391 -3.23 5.62 32.72
CA ALA A 391 -2.77 6.30 33.93
C ALA A 391 -1.78 7.44 33.66
N GLY A 392 -1.44 7.72 32.39
CA GLY A 392 -0.52 8.76 32.00
C GLY A 392 0.97 8.41 32.11
N THR A 393 1.30 7.14 32.34
CA THR A 393 2.70 6.68 32.33
C THR A 393 3.23 6.66 30.91
N PRO A 394 4.30 7.41 30.60
CA PRO A 394 4.89 7.42 29.28
C PRO A 394 5.61 6.10 29.01
N TRP A 395 5.51 5.63 27.75
CA TRP A 395 6.21 4.44 27.27
C TRP A 395 6.63 4.61 25.82
N PHE A 396 7.67 3.91 25.40
CA PHE A 396 8.08 3.86 24.00
C PHE A 396 8.62 2.50 23.61
N ILE A 397 8.57 2.21 22.31
CA ILE A 397 9.19 1.04 21.68
C ILE A 397 10.40 1.53 20.90
N ALA A 398 11.56 0.97 21.18
CA ALA A 398 12.77 1.25 20.43
C ALA A 398 13.40 -0.05 19.89
N ALA A 399 14.14 0.08 18.79
CA ALA A 399 15.05 -0.97 18.34
C ALA A 399 16.10 -1.27 19.43
N THR A 400 16.78 -2.40 19.32
CA THR A 400 17.91 -2.76 20.19
C THR A 400 19.18 -2.91 19.34
N ASN A 401 20.27 -3.28 19.97
CA ASN A 401 21.53 -3.60 19.30
C ASN A 401 21.49 -4.90 18.48
N LYS A 402 20.39 -5.65 18.55
CA LYS A 402 20.20 -6.84 17.73
C LYS A 402 19.24 -6.55 16.60
N PRO A 403 19.54 -6.98 15.39
CA PRO A 403 18.61 -6.87 14.28
C PRO A 403 17.27 -7.51 14.65
N ASP A 404 16.16 -6.80 14.31
CA ASP A 404 14.78 -7.22 14.56
C ASP A 404 14.32 -7.37 16.01
N GLU A 405 15.16 -7.08 16.96
CA GLU A 405 14.75 -7.03 18.35
C GLU A 405 14.28 -5.62 18.69
N VAL A 406 13.15 -5.54 19.36
CA VAL A 406 12.61 -4.30 19.92
C VAL A 406 12.35 -4.48 21.40
N ALA A 407 12.43 -3.38 22.12
CA ALA A 407 12.12 -3.37 23.53
C ALA A 407 11.10 -2.28 23.86
N VAL A 408 10.24 -2.55 24.83
CA VAL A 408 9.32 -1.56 25.41
C VAL A 408 9.95 -0.99 26.65
N TYR A 409 9.97 0.32 26.72
CA TYR A 409 10.49 1.08 27.84
C TYR A 409 9.36 1.89 28.50
N ALA A 410 9.29 1.84 29.82
CA ALA A 410 8.46 2.74 30.60
C ALA A 410 9.32 3.89 31.13
N VAL A 411 8.77 5.12 31.14
CA VAL A 411 9.42 6.29 31.73
C VAL A 411 8.81 6.54 33.10
N LEU A 412 9.54 6.13 34.13
CA LEU A 412 9.10 6.22 35.53
C LEU A 412 9.83 7.35 36.25
N LYS A 413 9.40 7.70 37.47
CA LYS A 413 10.09 8.68 38.30
C LYS A 413 11.55 8.30 38.61
N ALA A 414 11.84 7.01 38.66
CA ALA A 414 13.19 6.47 38.88
C ALA A 414 14.07 6.44 37.62
N GLY A 415 13.52 6.78 36.46
CA GLY A 415 14.22 6.76 35.16
C GLY A 415 13.53 5.87 34.12
N VAL A 416 14.21 5.66 33.01
CA VAL A 416 13.73 4.81 31.91
C VAL A 416 14.02 3.34 32.24
N GLN A 417 12.99 2.52 32.26
CA GLN A 417 13.09 1.09 32.58
C GLN A 417 12.59 0.25 31.39
N ARG A 418 13.38 -0.76 30.98
CA ARG A 418 12.93 -1.76 30.01
C ARG A 418 11.98 -2.74 30.68
N VAL A 419 10.75 -2.82 30.20
CA VAL A 419 9.67 -3.64 30.75
C VAL A 419 9.34 -4.87 29.91
N TRP A 420 9.71 -4.85 28.62
CA TRP A 420 9.53 -5.97 27.71
C TRP A 420 10.59 -5.95 26.60
N GLN A 421 10.91 -7.11 26.05
CA GLN A 421 11.83 -7.27 24.94
C GLN A 421 11.42 -8.50 24.12
N GLY A 422 11.51 -8.40 22.80
CA GLY A 422 11.19 -9.49 21.91
C GLY A 422 11.53 -9.17 20.45
N THR A 423 11.42 -10.16 19.60
CA THR A 423 11.67 -9.98 18.17
C THR A 423 10.52 -9.27 17.50
N ARG A 424 10.85 -8.34 16.60
CA ARG A 424 9.91 -7.74 15.67
C ARG A 424 9.59 -8.77 14.60
N ASP A 425 8.39 -9.29 14.61
CA ASP A 425 7.93 -10.15 13.52
C ASP A 425 7.79 -9.31 12.25
N GLN A 426 8.59 -9.56 11.24
CA GLN A 426 8.43 -8.92 9.94
C GLN A 426 7.46 -9.74 9.07
N GLY A 427 6.19 -9.37 9.11
CA GLY A 427 5.24 -9.72 8.06
C GLY A 427 4.99 -8.48 7.21
N ASP A 428 5.05 -8.55 5.89
CA ASP A 428 4.56 -7.62 4.84
C ASP A 428 4.37 -6.11 5.18
N GLY A 429 5.19 -5.55 6.07
CA GLY A 429 5.10 -4.16 6.50
C GLY A 429 4.09 -3.89 7.61
N SER A 430 3.30 -4.85 8.07
CA SER A 430 2.49 -4.70 9.26
C SER A 430 3.36 -4.87 10.51
N ASN A 431 3.37 -3.87 11.39
CA ASN A 431 4.10 -3.91 12.64
C ASN A 431 3.60 -5.06 13.50
N ALA A 432 4.47 -5.96 13.82
CA ALA A 432 4.15 -7.14 14.59
C ALA A 432 3.78 -6.87 16.05
N ILE A 433 4.15 -5.72 16.57
CA ILE A 433 3.81 -5.30 17.92
C ILE A 433 3.03 -4.00 17.81
N ARG A 434 1.77 -4.04 18.21
CA ARG A 434 0.91 -2.86 18.28
C ARG A 434 0.44 -2.70 19.71
N VAL A 435 0.52 -1.49 20.23
CA VAL A 435 -0.12 -1.16 21.48
C VAL A 435 -1.58 -0.81 21.18
N ASN A 436 -2.50 -1.63 21.67
CA ASN A 436 -3.92 -1.37 21.50
C ASN A 436 -4.34 -0.22 22.43
N GLY A 437 -4.43 1.00 21.92
CA GLY A 437 -4.73 2.17 22.73
C GLY A 437 -5.37 3.33 21.98
N ARG A 438 -5.36 3.35 20.65
CA ARG A 438 -5.86 4.50 19.89
C ARG A 438 -7.38 4.53 19.66
N GLN A 439 -8.11 3.43 19.81
CA GLN A 439 -9.55 3.36 19.56
C GLN A 439 -10.31 2.46 20.54
N GLY A 440 -9.68 2.03 21.63
CA GLY A 440 -10.34 1.30 22.69
C GLY A 440 -10.98 2.24 23.74
N PRO A 441 -11.87 1.73 24.60
CA PRO A 441 -12.25 2.44 25.80
C PRO A 441 -10.95 2.77 26.52
N ALA A 442 -10.84 4.00 27.02
CA ALA A 442 -9.78 4.34 27.95
C ALA A 442 -9.79 3.26 29.04
N LEU A 443 -8.81 2.38 29.02
CA LEU A 443 -8.63 1.38 30.07
C LEU A 443 -8.42 2.18 31.34
N GLU A 444 -9.42 2.20 32.22
CA GLU A 444 -9.38 3.08 33.38
C GLU A 444 -8.15 2.77 34.22
N THR A 445 -7.34 3.81 34.46
CA THR A 445 -6.28 3.86 35.46
C THR A 445 -5.25 2.72 35.45
N THR A 446 -4.99 2.11 34.29
CA THR A 446 -4.03 1.00 34.26
C THR A 446 -2.63 1.47 33.85
N GLN A 447 -1.66 1.00 34.58
CA GLN A 447 -0.25 1.12 34.24
C GLN A 447 0.18 -0.01 33.29
N ARG A 448 -0.72 -0.45 32.41
CA ARG A 448 -0.56 -1.59 31.53
C ARG A 448 -0.61 -1.15 30.08
N ILE A 449 0.11 -1.88 29.26
CA ILE A 449 -0.02 -1.83 27.80
C ILE A 449 -0.29 -3.23 27.27
N PHE A 450 -0.82 -3.32 26.07
CA PHE A 450 -1.20 -4.56 25.44
C PHE A 450 -0.43 -4.71 24.12
N LEU A 451 0.40 -5.72 24.03
CA LEU A 451 1.21 -6.04 22.87
C LEU A 451 0.51 -7.11 22.02
N VAL A 452 0.14 -6.73 20.80
CA VAL A 452 -0.39 -7.66 19.80
C VAL A 452 0.75 -8.12 18.91
N THR A 453 0.88 -9.42 18.68
CA THR A 453 1.88 -9.99 17.77
C THR A 453 1.23 -10.95 16.78
N ASP A 454 1.77 -11.04 15.57
CA ASP A 454 1.37 -12.04 14.58
C ASP A 454 1.98 -13.41 14.90
N GLY A 455 2.95 -13.46 15.79
CA GLY A 455 3.59 -14.69 16.27
C GLY A 455 4.18 -15.53 15.17
N LEU A 456 4.77 -14.88 14.15
CA LEU A 456 5.37 -15.57 13.00
C LEU A 456 6.59 -16.39 13.46
N ASN A 457 6.51 -17.68 13.31
CA ASN A 457 7.61 -18.61 13.51
C ASN A 457 7.89 -19.41 12.22
N HIS A 458 8.76 -20.41 12.30
CA HIS A 458 9.14 -21.21 11.13
C HIS A 458 8.01 -22.09 10.57
N ASP A 459 7.06 -22.49 11.39
CA ASP A 459 6.05 -23.47 11.01
C ASP A 459 4.70 -22.85 10.68
N ALA A 460 4.18 -21.99 11.59
CA ALA A 460 2.89 -21.33 11.42
C ALA A 460 2.81 -20.04 12.26
N PRO A 461 2.02 -19.03 11.85
CA PRO A 461 1.73 -17.88 12.68
C PRO A 461 0.92 -18.31 13.91
N ARG A 462 1.21 -17.66 15.03
CA ARG A 462 0.44 -17.79 16.28
C ARG A 462 0.16 -16.39 16.85
N PRO A 463 -0.76 -15.63 16.25
CA PRO A 463 -1.15 -14.33 16.77
C PRO A 463 -1.47 -14.39 18.25
N SER A 464 -1.03 -13.37 18.98
CA SER A 464 -1.21 -13.37 20.43
C SER A 464 -1.36 -11.97 21.00
N LEU A 465 -1.94 -11.87 22.19
CA LEU A 465 -2.03 -10.67 23.00
C LEU A 465 -1.33 -10.88 24.34
N THR A 466 -0.42 -9.97 24.68
CA THR A 466 0.31 -9.96 25.95
C THR A 466 0.07 -8.64 26.65
N GLU A 467 -0.38 -8.70 27.88
CA GLU A 467 -0.43 -7.56 28.80
C GLU A 467 0.96 -7.39 29.44
N VAL A 468 1.43 -6.15 29.52
CA VAL A 468 2.69 -5.80 30.19
C VAL A 468 2.43 -4.68 31.19
N ASN A 469 2.79 -4.91 32.45
CA ASN A 469 2.74 -3.89 33.48
C ASN A 469 3.97 -2.96 33.36
N LEU A 470 3.74 -1.66 33.15
CA LEU A 470 4.78 -0.68 32.94
C LEU A 470 5.67 -0.41 34.18
N HIS A 471 5.22 -0.77 35.40
CA HIS A 471 6.00 -0.55 36.61
C HIS A 471 6.78 -1.79 37.05
N SER A 472 6.13 -2.96 37.01
CA SER A 472 6.76 -4.21 37.48
C SER A 472 7.47 -4.96 36.35
N GLY A 473 7.12 -4.70 35.08
CA GLY A 473 7.54 -5.52 33.96
C GLY A 473 6.87 -6.90 33.91
N GLU A 474 5.89 -7.15 34.79
CA GLU A 474 5.12 -8.39 34.78
C GLU A 474 4.34 -8.54 33.48
N GLN A 475 4.39 -9.76 32.93
CA GLN A 475 3.74 -10.09 31.66
C GLN A 475 2.66 -11.15 31.87
N ARG A 476 1.50 -10.95 31.26
CA ARG A 476 0.41 -11.92 31.28
C ARG A 476 -0.05 -12.17 29.84
N ARG A 477 0.01 -13.43 29.40
CA ARG A 477 -0.54 -13.83 28.10
C ARG A 477 -2.05 -13.93 28.21
N LEU A 478 -2.76 -13.07 27.46
CA LEU A 478 -4.22 -13.03 27.48
C LEU A 478 -4.84 -13.86 26.37
N PHE A 479 -4.18 -13.96 25.24
CA PHE A 479 -4.68 -14.69 24.09
C PHE A 479 -3.53 -15.30 23.29
N THR A 480 -3.77 -16.48 22.72
CA THR A 480 -2.91 -17.09 21.70
C THR A 480 -3.80 -17.87 20.75
N ALA A 481 -3.67 -17.60 19.45
CA ALA A 481 -4.41 -18.30 18.40
C ALA A 481 -4.07 -19.80 18.36
N GLU A 482 -5.04 -20.62 17.95
CA GLU A 482 -4.83 -22.04 17.68
C GLU A 482 -3.86 -22.25 16.52
N ALA A 483 -3.14 -23.37 16.55
CA ALA A 483 -2.24 -23.71 15.45
C ALA A 483 -3.00 -23.93 14.13
N GLY A 484 -2.50 -23.34 13.05
CA GLY A 484 -3.13 -23.45 11.72
C GLY A 484 -4.31 -22.50 11.48
N VAL A 485 -4.65 -21.67 12.46
CA VAL A 485 -5.66 -20.61 12.36
C VAL A 485 -4.98 -19.26 12.46
N TYR A 486 -5.26 -18.36 11.54
CA TYR A 486 -4.81 -16.97 11.63
C TYR A 486 -5.88 -16.16 12.35
N GLU A 487 -5.62 -15.80 13.62
CA GLU A 487 -6.61 -15.12 14.47
C GLU A 487 -5.96 -13.98 15.27
N PRO A 488 -5.67 -12.84 14.64
CA PRO A 488 -5.19 -11.65 15.35
C PRO A 488 -6.27 -11.01 16.21
N VAL A 489 -5.89 -10.46 17.37
CA VAL A 489 -6.74 -9.59 18.17
C VAL A 489 -6.81 -8.23 17.49
N ILE A 490 -8.04 -7.76 17.20
CA ILE A 490 -8.28 -6.49 16.50
C ILE A 490 -8.84 -5.40 17.42
N ALA A 491 -9.42 -5.75 18.57
CA ALA A 491 -9.83 -4.81 19.60
C ALA A 491 -9.93 -5.48 20.97
N ILE A 492 -9.76 -4.67 22.03
CA ILE A 492 -10.13 -5.00 23.40
C ILE A 492 -11.47 -4.33 23.69
N LEU A 493 -12.45 -5.08 24.16
CA LEU A 493 -13.84 -4.65 24.27
C LEU A 493 -14.26 -4.21 25.68
N ASP A 494 -13.45 -4.49 26.70
CA ASP A 494 -13.71 -4.13 28.09
C ASP A 494 -12.52 -3.37 28.71
N LYS A 495 -12.71 -2.87 29.91
CA LYS A 495 -11.69 -2.10 30.64
C LYS A 495 -10.63 -2.98 31.30
N GLU A 496 -10.98 -4.23 31.58
CA GLU A 496 -10.13 -5.21 32.23
C GLU A 496 -9.16 -5.89 31.26
N GLY A 497 -9.44 -5.81 29.94
CA GLY A 497 -8.66 -6.49 28.90
C GLY A 497 -8.99 -7.98 28.76
N GLU A 498 -10.16 -8.41 29.27
CA GLU A 498 -10.56 -9.82 29.31
C GLU A 498 -11.54 -10.19 28.19
N VAL A 499 -12.17 -9.18 27.57
CA VAL A 499 -13.07 -9.38 26.44
C VAL A 499 -12.43 -8.85 25.18
N LEU A 500 -12.17 -9.73 24.24
CA LEU A 500 -11.44 -9.45 23.01
C LEU A 500 -12.35 -9.58 21.78
N LEU A 501 -12.04 -8.81 20.74
CA LEU A 501 -12.52 -9.03 19.39
C LEU A 501 -11.37 -9.52 18.54
N THR A 502 -11.54 -10.67 17.91
CA THR A 502 -10.55 -11.26 16.99
C THR A 502 -11.09 -11.33 15.57
N SER A 503 -10.19 -11.41 14.59
CA SER A 503 -10.52 -11.71 13.20
C SER A 503 -9.97 -13.10 12.88
N ARG A 504 -10.85 -14.12 12.89
CA ARG A 504 -10.48 -15.53 12.74
C ARG A 504 -10.67 -15.98 11.30
N GLU A 505 -9.63 -16.52 10.70
CA GLU A 505 -9.66 -17.11 9.36
C GLU A 505 -8.69 -18.31 9.26
N SER A 506 -8.90 -19.13 8.23
CA SER A 506 -8.02 -20.23 7.90
C SER A 506 -7.84 -20.36 6.37
N ALA A 507 -7.10 -21.37 5.94
CA ALA A 507 -6.96 -21.65 4.51
C ALA A 507 -8.32 -21.93 3.81
N THR A 508 -9.30 -22.44 4.57
CA THR A 508 -10.62 -22.86 4.08
C THR A 508 -11.76 -21.97 4.54
N ASP A 509 -11.57 -21.21 5.62
CA ASP A 509 -12.63 -20.43 6.22
C ASP A 509 -12.38 -18.94 6.01
N ALA A 510 -13.37 -18.26 5.41
CA ALA A 510 -13.36 -16.81 5.24
C ALA A 510 -13.35 -16.09 6.61
N PRO A 511 -12.83 -14.85 6.68
CA PRO A 511 -12.70 -14.11 7.93
C PRO A 511 -14.01 -14.02 8.70
N GLN A 512 -13.94 -14.26 10.01
CA GLN A 512 -15.04 -14.13 10.95
C GLN A 512 -14.64 -13.21 12.08
N LEU A 513 -15.57 -12.42 12.57
CA LEU A 513 -15.37 -11.66 13.80
C LEU A 513 -15.83 -12.50 15.00
N VAL A 514 -14.92 -12.73 15.92
CA VAL A 514 -15.16 -13.56 17.09
C VAL A 514 -14.93 -12.74 18.36
N ARG A 515 -15.93 -12.75 19.24
CA ARG A 515 -15.82 -12.20 20.58
C ARG A 515 -15.32 -13.29 21.51
N VAL A 516 -14.17 -13.05 22.12
CA VAL A 516 -13.55 -13.99 23.09
C VAL A 516 -13.67 -13.39 24.47
N ALA A 517 -14.25 -14.14 25.43
CA ALA A 517 -14.39 -13.75 26.82
C ALA A 517 -14.00 -14.96 27.70
N GLY A 518 -12.81 -14.92 28.30
CA GLY A 518 -12.20 -16.06 28.95
C GLY A 518 -12.10 -17.24 27.97
N ASN A 519 -12.65 -18.39 28.33
CA ASN A 519 -12.65 -19.60 27.48
C ASN A 519 -13.84 -19.66 26.49
N LYS A 520 -14.68 -18.62 26.44
CA LYS A 520 -15.86 -18.60 25.57
C LYS A 520 -15.60 -17.76 24.33
N ALA A 521 -15.59 -18.42 23.17
CA ALA A 521 -15.56 -17.77 21.85
C ALA A 521 -16.98 -17.73 21.26
N THR A 522 -17.40 -16.59 20.74
CA THR A 522 -18.71 -16.39 20.11
C THR A 522 -18.55 -15.65 18.79
N THR A 523 -18.90 -16.28 17.69
CA THR A 523 -18.89 -15.63 16.37
C THR A 523 -20.00 -14.58 16.32
N ILE A 524 -19.63 -13.33 16.07
CA ILE A 524 -20.55 -12.20 15.93
C ILE A 524 -20.79 -11.81 14.46
N TYR A 525 -19.87 -12.16 13.58
CA TYR A 525 -20.04 -11.99 12.15
C TYR A 525 -19.28 -13.08 11.41
N LYS A 526 -19.93 -13.70 10.44
CA LYS A 526 -19.32 -14.67 9.53
C LYS A 526 -19.41 -14.14 8.11
N THR A 527 -18.26 -13.91 7.48
CA THR A 527 -18.24 -13.55 6.05
C THR A 527 -18.79 -14.72 5.23
N PRO A 528 -19.81 -14.51 4.39
CA PRO A 528 -20.20 -15.52 3.41
C PRO A 528 -19.01 -15.84 2.50
N ASN A 529 -18.93 -17.10 2.00
CA ASN A 529 -17.86 -17.46 1.07
C ASN A 529 -17.86 -16.52 -0.15
N PRO A 530 -16.85 -15.64 -0.30
CA PRO A 530 -16.83 -14.70 -1.41
C PRO A 530 -16.38 -15.36 -2.72
N TYR A 531 -15.72 -16.53 -2.66
CA TYR A 531 -15.10 -17.17 -3.81
C TYR A 531 -15.57 -18.62 -4.02
N PRO A 532 -16.89 -18.89 -4.22
CA PRO A 532 -17.40 -20.24 -4.40
C PRO A 532 -16.83 -20.94 -5.64
N GLN A 533 -16.27 -20.19 -6.59
CA GLN A 533 -15.56 -20.74 -7.75
C GLN A 533 -14.34 -21.56 -7.34
N LEU A 534 -13.72 -21.21 -6.22
CA LEU A 534 -12.52 -21.87 -5.70
C LEU A 534 -12.80 -23.13 -4.86
N ASP A 535 -14.06 -23.43 -4.56
CA ASP A 535 -14.40 -24.63 -3.75
C ASP A 535 -13.98 -25.94 -4.42
N LYS A 536 -13.79 -25.95 -5.73
CA LYS A 536 -13.31 -27.11 -6.51
C LYS A 536 -11.79 -27.16 -6.64
N ILE A 537 -11.08 -26.11 -6.22
CA ILE A 537 -9.64 -26.00 -6.30
C ILE A 537 -9.02 -26.56 -5.03
N VAL A 538 -8.12 -27.53 -5.16
CA VAL A 538 -7.36 -28.01 -4.02
C VAL A 538 -6.25 -27.03 -3.71
N ARG A 539 -6.34 -26.36 -2.56
CA ARG A 539 -5.31 -25.47 -2.05
C ARG A 539 -4.45 -26.20 -1.03
N LYS A 540 -3.14 -26.24 -1.22
CA LYS A 540 -2.20 -26.94 -0.35
C LYS A 540 -0.96 -26.09 -0.10
N ARG A 541 -0.54 -25.96 1.15
CA ARG A 541 0.79 -25.45 1.47
C ARG A 541 1.81 -26.57 1.23
N ILE A 542 2.85 -26.28 0.43
CA ILE A 542 3.98 -27.18 0.19
C ILE A 542 5.22 -26.63 0.87
N THR A 543 6.15 -27.52 1.22
CA THR A 543 7.45 -27.17 1.78
C THR A 543 8.54 -27.88 1.01
N TYR A 544 9.60 -27.16 0.74
CA TYR A 544 10.77 -27.66 -0.01
C TYR A 544 12.05 -27.08 0.60
N LYS A 545 13.20 -27.58 0.18
CA LYS A 545 14.50 -27.07 0.65
C LYS A 545 15.27 -26.47 -0.50
N ARG A 546 15.85 -25.28 -0.28
CA ARG A 546 16.86 -24.73 -1.16
C ARG A 546 18.16 -25.52 -1.01
N GLN A 547 19.05 -25.49 -2.00
CA GLN A 547 20.29 -26.28 -2.02
C GLN A 547 21.19 -26.01 -0.80
N ASP A 548 21.15 -24.81 -0.23
CA ASP A 548 21.85 -24.45 1.03
C ASP A 548 21.17 -24.97 2.29
N GLY A 549 20.08 -25.77 2.16
CA GLY A 549 19.35 -26.36 3.26
C GLY A 549 18.23 -25.49 3.84
N LEU A 550 18.06 -24.25 3.38
CA LEU A 550 17.01 -23.35 3.86
C LEU A 550 15.62 -23.91 3.53
N LYS A 551 14.80 -24.13 4.57
CA LYS A 551 13.44 -24.64 4.44
C LYS A 551 12.51 -23.52 3.93
N LEU A 552 11.89 -23.76 2.81
CA LEU A 552 11.01 -22.82 2.12
C LEU A 552 9.60 -23.38 1.98
N SER A 553 8.65 -22.52 1.62
CA SER A 553 7.26 -22.92 1.42
C SER A 553 6.57 -22.11 0.33
N ALA A 554 5.48 -22.66 -0.21
CA ALA A 554 4.63 -22.01 -1.19
C ALA A 554 3.16 -22.46 -1.01
N LEU A 555 2.23 -21.72 -1.61
CA LEU A 555 0.86 -22.18 -1.82
C LEU A 555 0.71 -22.76 -3.21
N MET A 556 0.22 -23.99 -3.27
CA MET A 556 -0.13 -24.68 -4.51
C MET A 556 -1.65 -24.72 -4.66
N TYR A 557 -2.12 -24.39 -5.86
CA TYR A 557 -3.51 -24.53 -6.29
C TYR A 557 -3.57 -25.54 -7.43
N LEU A 558 -4.25 -26.62 -7.20
CA LEU A 558 -4.46 -27.67 -8.19
C LEU A 558 -5.81 -27.48 -8.87
N PRO A 559 -5.88 -27.58 -10.22
CA PRO A 559 -7.14 -27.46 -10.94
C PRO A 559 -8.11 -28.57 -10.57
N PRO A 560 -9.43 -28.40 -10.80
CA PRO A 560 -10.47 -29.31 -10.32
C PRO A 560 -10.30 -30.76 -10.78
N ASN A 561 -9.69 -30.97 -11.94
CA ASN A 561 -9.52 -32.30 -12.57
C ASN A 561 -8.03 -32.67 -12.66
N ALA A 562 -7.22 -32.26 -11.70
CA ALA A 562 -5.83 -32.67 -11.64
C ALA A 562 -5.74 -34.20 -11.56
N GLY A 563 -5.39 -34.82 -12.68
CA GLY A 563 -5.22 -36.26 -12.80
C GLY A 563 -3.85 -36.73 -12.25
N LYS A 564 -3.47 -37.96 -12.58
CA LYS A 564 -2.15 -38.52 -12.24
C LYS A 564 -0.98 -38.05 -13.14
N LYS A 565 -1.27 -37.24 -14.18
CA LYS A 565 -0.23 -36.75 -15.12
C LYS A 565 0.30 -35.39 -14.65
N PRO A 566 1.61 -35.15 -14.79
CA PRO A 566 2.17 -33.82 -14.57
C PRO A 566 1.50 -32.77 -15.46
N LEU A 567 1.20 -31.61 -14.88
CA LEU A 567 0.47 -30.53 -15.54
C LEU A 567 1.36 -29.33 -15.86
N ALA A 568 0.91 -28.50 -16.80
CA ALA A 568 1.50 -27.18 -17.00
C ALA A 568 1.31 -26.33 -15.75
N THR A 569 2.38 -25.61 -15.36
CA THR A 569 2.43 -24.93 -14.06
C THR A 569 2.82 -23.47 -14.23
N LEU A 570 2.06 -22.57 -13.62
CA LEU A 570 2.40 -21.16 -13.44
C LEU A 570 2.98 -20.94 -12.03
N ILE A 571 4.23 -20.52 -11.94
CA ILE A 571 4.86 -20.08 -10.69
C ILE A 571 4.83 -18.56 -10.66
N TRP A 572 4.10 -17.98 -9.70
CA TRP A 572 3.95 -16.54 -9.54
C TRP A 572 4.77 -16.03 -8.37
N ILE A 573 5.80 -15.24 -8.67
CA ILE A 573 6.83 -14.85 -7.71
C ILE A 573 6.79 -13.37 -7.34
N TYR A 574 7.25 -13.11 -6.13
CA TYR A 574 7.69 -11.81 -5.63
C TYR A 574 8.79 -12.06 -4.60
N PRO A 575 10.06 -12.13 -5.01
CA PRO A 575 11.18 -12.33 -4.09
C PRO A 575 11.21 -11.23 -3.03
N ARG A 576 11.65 -11.58 -1.84
CA ARG A 576 11.84 -10.63 -0.74
C ARG A 576 13.27 -10.71 -0.25
N GLU A 577 13.80 -9.59 0.16
CA GLU A 577 15.15 -9.43 0.67
C GLU A 577 15.15 -9.46 2.19
N PHE A 578 16.13 -10.14 2.79
CA PHE A 578 16.23 -10.36 4.22
C PHE A 578 17.67 -10.22 4.71
N GLU A 579 17.85 -9.59 5.86
CA GLU A 579 19.08 -9.57 6.61
C GLU A 579 19.22 -10.85 7.44
N GLY A 580 19.68 -11.91 6.84
CA GLY A 580 19.97 -13.18 7.49
C GLY A 580 18.94 -14.29 7.28
N PRO A 581 19.37 -15.55 7.44
CA PRO A 581 18.58 -16.74 7.10
C PRO A 581 17.42 -17.00 8.05
N GLU A 582 17.52 -16.59 9.31
CA GLU A 582 16.45 -16.82 10.32
C GLU A 582 15.16 -16.09 9.94
N LYS A 583 15.28 -14.83 9.47
CA LYS A 583 14.15 -14.05 8.96
C LYS A 583 13.56 -14.69 7.71
N ALA A 584 14.44 -15.08 6.79
CA ALA A 584 14.05 -15.73 5.55
C ALA A 584 13.28 -17.04 5.77
N ALA A 585 13.57 -17.76 6.84
CA ALA A 585 12.95 -19.05 7.16
C ALA A 585 11.55 -18.95 7.79
N ARG A 586 11.13 -17.80 8.34
CA ARG A 586 9.82 -17.63 9.01
C ARG A 586 8.66 -17.89 8.07
N ALA A 587 7.53 -18.36 8.61
CA ALA A 587 6.33 -18.59 7.83
C ALA A 587 5.76 -17.28 7.23
N ASP A 588 5.14 -17.38 6.06
CA ASP A 588 4.35 -16.29 5.50
C ASP A 588 2.89 -16.41 5.96
N ALA A 589 2.38 -15.43 6.68
CA ALA A 589 1.01 -15.43 7.21
C ALA A 589 -0.04 -15.65 6.11
N ARG A 590 0.20 -15.11 4.89
CA ARG A 590 -0.70 -15.26 3.74
C ARG A 590 -0.95 -16.71 3.35
N GLN A 591 -0.02 -17.62 3.67
CA GLN A 591 -0.19 -19.04 3.39
C GLN A 591 -1.21 -19.72 4.34
N PHE A 592 -1.57 -19.07 5.44
CA PHE A 592 -2.53 -19.55 6.44
C PHE A 592 -3.86 -18.80 6.42
N GLN A 593 -3.90 -17.64 5.77
CA GLN A 593 -5.10 -16.84 5.60
C GLN A 593 -6.01 -17.41 4.50
N TYR A 594 -7.27 -16.98 4.49
CA TYR A 594 -8.20 -17.27 3.43
C TYR A 594 -7.72 -16.67 2.09
N HIS A 595 -8.35 -17.04 0.99
CA HIS A 595 -8.03 -16.50 -0.33
C HIS A 595 -8.08 -14.96 -0.35
N ARG A 596 -7.10 -14.34 -1.01
CA ARG A 596 -7.06 -12.90 -1.30
C ARG A 596 -6.99 -12.75 -2.81
N ILE A 597 -8.13 -12.44 -3.42
CA ILE A 597 -8.26 -12.24 -4.86
C ILE A 597 -8.49 -10.75 -5.08
N LYS A 598 -7.48 -10.07 -5.62
CA LYS A 598 -7.51 -8.63 -5.87
C LYS A 598 -6.87 -8.32 -7.20
N GLY A 599 -7.58 -7.58 -8.05
CA GLY A 599 -7.08 -7.25 -9.39
C GLY A 599 -6.73 -8.50 -10.20
N VAL A 600 -5.62 -8.47 -10.92
CA VAL A 600 -5.12 -9.62 -11.68
C VAL A 600 -4.52 -10.64 -10.72
N SER A 601 -5.18 -11.77 -10.56
CA SER A 601 -4.75 -12.83 -9.66
C SER A 601 -4.28 -14.07 -10.44
N PRO A 602 -3.07 -14.59 -10.17
CA PRO A 602 -2.59 -15.82 -10.81
C PRO A 602 -3.47 -17.05 -10.49
N VAL A 603 -4.19 -17.03 -9.35
CA VAL A 603 -5.09 -18.12 -8.96
C VAL A 603 -6.18 -18.38 -10.00
N ALA A 604 -6.54 -17.36 -10.79
CA ALA A 604 -7.46 -17.51 -11.91
C ALA A 604 -7.01 -18.57 -12.94
N ALA A 605 -5.72 -18.77 -13.12
CA ALA A 605 -5.19 -19.80 -14.02
C ALA A 605 -5.49 -21.23 -13.55
N ALA A 606 -5.72 -21.45 -12.23
CA ALA A 606 -6.13 -22.76 -11.73
C ALA A 606 -7.54 -23.16 -12.22
N LEU A 607 -8.45 -22.20 -12.38
CA LEU A 607 -9.75 -22.43 -12.99
C LEU A 607 -9.64 -22.70 -14.51
N ALA A 608 -8.56 -22.27 -15.16
CA ALA A 608 -8.26 -22.55 -16.55
C ALA A 608 -7.50 -23.88 -16.75
N GLY A 609 -7.24 -24.66 -15.70
CA GLY A 609 -6.65 -25.99 -15.79
C GLY A 609 -5.13 -26.07 -15.52
N TYR A 610 -4.51 -24.98 -15.08
CA TYR A 610 -3.09 -24.93 -14.74
C TYR A 610 -2.85 -25.16 -13.25
N VAL A 611 -1.73 -25.80 -12.90
CA VAL A 611 -1.22 -25.74 -11.54
C VAL A 611 -0.71 -24.33 -11.29
N VAL A 612 -1.06 -23.74 -10.16
CA VAL A 612 -0.56 -22.41 -9.77
C VAL A 612 0.21 -22.50 -8.46
N ILE A 613 1.44 -22.06 -8.49
CA ILE A 613 2.25 -21.85 -7.29
C ILE A 613 2.23 -20.36 -6.97
N ASN A 614 1.62 -20.00 -5.86
CA ASN A 614 1.49 -18.62 -5.42
C ASN A 614 2.21 -18.40 -4.09
N TYR A 615 2.69 -17.19 -3.86
CA TYR A 615 3.50 -16.85 -2.67
C TYR A 615 4.65 -17.82 -2.38
N PRO A 616 5.40 -18.31 -3.39
CA PRO A 616 6.58 -19.10 -3.11
C PRO A 616 7.59 -18.22 -2.38
N LYS A 617 8.15 -18.74 -1.32
CA LYS A 617 9.25 -18.06 -0.63
C LYS A 617 10.49 -18.20 -1.49
N LEU A 618 10.96 -17.10 -2.03
CA LEU A 618 12.22 -16.96 -2.77
C LEU A 618 13.04 -15.86 -2.08
N PRO A 619 13.57 -16.13 -0.88
CA PRO A 619 14.29 -15.13 -0.14
C PRO A 619 15.66 -14.84 -0.76
N ILE A 620 15.97 -13.56 -0.85
CA ILE A 620 17.32 -13.07 -1.06
C ILE A 620 17.88 -12.72 0.30
N VAL A 621 18.89 -13.44 0.74
CA VAL A 621 19.47 -13.30 2.08
C VAL A 621 20.79 -12.56 1.95
N HIS A 622 20.82 -11.36 2.51
CA HIS A 622 22.01 -10.54 2.60
C HIS A 622 22.76 -10.86 3.89
N THR A 623 24.08 -10.97 3.81
CA THR A 623 24.98 -11.21 4.95
C THR A 623 25.84 -9.98 5.23
N GLN A 624 25.98 -9.10 4.24
CA GLN A 624 26.67 -7.82 4.30
C GLN A 624 25.90 -6.81 3.46
N ASP A 625 26.10 -5.54 3.72
CA ASP A 625 25.53 -4.49 2.88
C ASP A 625 26.06 -4.60 1.45
N ASN A 626 25.15 -4.52 0.48
CA ASN A 626 25.44 -4.46 -0.95
C ASN A 626 26.22 -5.67 -1.50
N ASP A 627 26.01 -6.87 -0.99
CA ASP A 627 26.50 -8.10 -1.57
C ASP A 627 25.72 -8.47 -2.86
N ASP A 628 26.43 -8.94 -3.91
CA ASP A 628 25.84 -9.23 -5.23
C ASP A 628 25.14 -10.59 -5.29
N VAL A 629 24.33 -10.91 -4.28
CA VAL A 629 23.70 -12.24 -4.09
C VAL A 629 22.37 -12.43 -4.79
N TYR A 630 21.78 -11.36 -5.34
CA TYR A 630 20.41 -11.38 -5.88
C TYR A 630 20.23 -12.47 -6.94
N LEU A 631 20.97 -12.44 -8.05
CA LEU A 631 20.78 -13.42 -9.14
C LEU A 631 21.10 -14.86 -8.73
N PRO A 632 22.22 -15.17 -8.07
CA PRO A 632 22.51 -16.53 -7.64
C PRO A 632 21.43 -17.12 -6.74
N GLN A 633 20.95 -16.36 -5.75
CA GLN A 633 19.92 -16.86 -4.83
C GLN A 633 18.54 -16.93 -5.47
N LEU A 634 18.20 -16.00 -6.37
CA LEU A 634 16.97 -16.05 -7.15
C LEU A 634 16.89 -17.32 -7.98
N VAL A 635 17.95 -17.63 -8.76
CA VAL A 635 18.04 -18.82 -9.61
C VAL A 635 17.96 -20.09 -8.75
N THR A 636 18.83 -20.22 -7.75
CA THR A 636 18.87 -21.40 -6.89
C THR A 636 17.55 -21.64 -6.18
N GLY A 637 16.91 -20.57 -5.68
CA GLY A 637 15.60 -20.67 -5.01
C GLY A 637 14.48 -21.12 -5.96
N ALA A 638 14.44 -20.58 -7.17
CA ALA A 638 13.45 -20.92 -8.18
C ALA A 638 13.65 -22.36 -8.71
N GLU A 639 14.88 -22.76 -8.98
CA GLU A 639 15.20 -24.11 -9.45
C GLU A 639 14.91 -25.18 -8.40
N SER A 640 15.22 -24.92 -7.12
CA SER A 640 14.86 -25.83 -6.03
C SER A 640 13.34 -26.06 -5.91
N LEU A 641 12.53 -25.02 -6.18
CA LEU A 641 11.08 -25.18 -6.23
C LEU A 641 10.65 -26.04 -7.44
N VAL A 642 11.25 -25.79 -8.61
CA VAL A 642 10.96 -26.54 -9.82
C VAL A 642 11.34 -28.03 -9.64
N ASP A 643 12.52 -28.30 -9.10
CA ASP A 643 12.98 -29.68 -8.85
C ASP A 643 11.98 -30.42 -7.93
N TYR A 644 11.56 -29.79 -6.83
CA TYR A 644 10.51 -30.35 -5.95
C TYR A 644 9.22 -30.67 -6.72
N LEU A 645 8.73 -29.72 -7.54
CA LEU A 645 7.48 -29.91 -8.28
C LEU A 645 7.54 -31.01 -9.33
N VAL A 646 8.71 -31.20 -9.96
CA VAL A 646 8.95 -32.26 -10.96
C VAL A 646 9.13 -33.63 -10.28
N GLU A 647 9.92 -33.69 -9.21
CA GLU A 647 10.15 -34.92 -8.43
C GLU A 647 8.86 -35.47 -7.82
N GLU A 648 7.98 -34.60 -7.32
CA GLU A 648 6.67 -34.98 -6.81
C GLU A 648 5.63 -35.33 -7.93
N GLY A 649 6.05 -35.25 -9.21
CA GLY A 649 5.18 -35.54 -10.36
C GLY A 649 4.03 -34.53 -10.55
N ILE A 650 4.15 -33.32 -9.99
CA ILE A 650 3.13 -32.27 -10.06
C ILE A 650 3.23 -31.54 -11.40
N SER A 651 4.45 -31.13 -11.78
CA SER A 651 4.71 -30.26 -12.92
C SER A 651 5.40 -30.98 -14.06
N ASP A 652 4.94 -30.76 -15.30
CA ASP A 652 5.67 -31.16 -16.50
C ASP A 652 6.88 -30.23 -16.68
N PRO A 653 8.12 -30.76 -16.66
CA PRO A 653 9.34 -29.97 -16.75
C PRO A 653 9.47 -29.12 -18.02
N LYS A 654 8.75 -29.43 -19.07
CA LYS A 654 8.72 -28.66 -20.32
C LYS A 654 7.63 -27.58 -20.35
N ARG A 655 6.77 -27.55 -19.36
CA ARG A 655 5.58 -26.70 -19.34
C ARG A 655 5.47 -25.85 -18.06
N ILE A 656 6.61 -25.34 -17.59
CA ILE A 656 6.69 -24.47 -16.41
C ILE A 656 6.84 -23.03 -16.86
N VAL A 657 5.99 -22.16 -16.33
CA VAL A 657 5.95 -20.74 -16.63
C VAL A 657 6.29 -19.97 -15.37
N ILE A 658 7.17 -18.98 -15.50
CA ILE A 658 7.47 -18.04 -14.42
C ILE A 658 6.71 -16.72 -14.64
N GLY A 659 6.11 -16.17 -13.61
CA GLY A 659 5.42 -14.88 -13.72
C GLY A 659 5.51 -14.06 -12.44
N GLY A 660 5.24 -12.77 -12.56
CA GLY A 660 5.21 -11.87 -11.41
C GLY A 660 4.82 -10.45 -11.77
N HIS A 661 4.61 -9.66 -10.73
CA HIS A 661 4.27 -8.24 -10.81
C HIS A 661 5.39 -7.41 -10.16
N SER A 662 5.67 -6.23 -10.71
CA SER A 662 6.64 -5.29 -10.12
C SER A 662 8.04 -5.92 -9.97
N PHE A 663 8.59 -6.03 -8.78
CA PHE A 663 9.85 -6.74 -8.52
C PHE A 663 9.77 -8.22 -8.91
N GLY A 664 8.59 -8.83 -8.83
CA GLY A 664 8.34 -10.19 -9.34
C GLY A 664 8.45 -10.28 -10.87
N ALA A 665 8.01 -9.26 -11.62
CA ALA A 665 8.15 -9.20 -13.08
C ALA A 665 9.61 -9.03 -13.51
N PHE A 666 10.34 -8.18 -12.82
CA PHE A 666 11.79 -8.03 -12.97
C PHE A 666 12.52 -9.35 -12.72
N SER A 667 12.15 -10.06 -11.66
CA SER A 667 12.72 -11.35 -11.30
C SER A 667 12.36 -12.45 -12.30
N ALA A 668 11.11 -12.47 -12.79
CA ALA A 668 10.65 -13.44 -13.80
C ALA A 668 11.39 -13.25 -15.15
N ALA A 669 11.62 -12.00 -15.57
CA ALA A 669 12.40 -11.68 -16.73
C ALA A 669 13.87 -12.17 -16.59
N ASN A 670 14.49 -11.94 -15.42
CA ASN A 670 15.84 -12.45 -15.14
C ASN A 670 15.89 -13.99 -15.15
N LEU A 671 14.92 -14.67 -14.53
CA LEU A 671 14.88 -16.13 -14.52
C LEU A 671 14.74 -16.75 -15.91
N LEU A 672 14.09 -16.07 -16.84
CA LEU A 672 13.98 -16.57 -18.22
C LEU A 672 15.30 -16.61 -18.97
N ILE A 673 16.27 -15.78 -18.56
CA ILE A 673 17.64 -15.75 -19.12
C ILE A 673 18.55 -16.71 -18.36
N HIS A 674 18.49 -16.67 -17.02
CA HIS A 674 19.48 -17.29 -16.15
C HIS A 674 19.12 -18.72 -15.71
N SER A 675 17.96 -19.25 -16.16
CA SER A 675 17.53 -20.62 -15.88
C SER A 675 16.87 -21.27 -17.09
N ASP A 676 17.24 -22.51 -17.36
CA ASP A 676 16.63 -23.30 -18.45
C ASP A 676 15.31 -23.98 -18.04
N ARG A 677 14.90 -23.85 -16.79
CA ARG A 677 13.73 -24.52 -16.22
C ARG A 677 12.39 -23.97 -16.72
N PHE A 678 12.36 -22.77 -17.29
CA PHE A 678 11.12 -22.08 -17.67
C PHE A 678 10.94 -22.06 -19.20
N ALA A 679 9.75 -22.39 -19.65
CA ALA A 679 9.36 -22.36 -21.06
C ALA A 679 9.05 -20.93 -21.54
N THR A 680 8.52 -20.10 -20.67
CA THR A 680 8.13 -18.71 -20.97
C THR A 680 7.99 -17.89 -19.68
N ALA A 681 7.86 -16.56 -19.81
CA ALA A 681 7.58 -15.68 -18.69
C ALA A 681 6.37 -14.78 -18.92
N ILE A 682 5.74 -14.36 -17.81
CA ILE A 682 4.70 -13.34 -17.73
C ILE A 682 5.15 -12.25 -16.77
N ALA A 683 5.43 -11.05 -17.28
CA ALA A 683 6.02 -9.96 -16.53
C ALA A 683 5.10 -8.72 -16.53
N MET A 684 4.53 -8.38 -15.34
CA MET A 684 3.58 -7.27 -15.19
C MET A 684 4.20 -6.11 -14.43
N SER A 685 4.18 -4.90 -15.00
CA SER A 685 4.71 -3.63 -14.43
C SER A 685 6.13 -3.76 -13.87
N GLY A 686 7.05 -4.37 -14.62
CA GLY A 686 8.42 -4.64 -14.19
C GLY A 686 9.39 -3.48 -14.44
N ALA A 687 10.52 -3.51 -13.72
CA ALA A 687 11.67 -2.63 -13.91
C ALA A 687 12.76 -3.37 -14.67
N TYR A 688 12.79 -3.24 -15.99
CA TYR A 688 13.71 -4.04 -16.83
C TYR A 688 15.08 -3.41 -17.05
N ASN A 689 15.22 -2.12 -16.72
CA ASN A 689 16.47 -1.37 -16.76
C ASN A 689 16.67 -0.61 -15.46
N ARG A 690 17.60 -1.04 -14.62
CA ARG A 690 17.88 -0.45 -13.31
C ARG A 690 18.63 0.87 -13.37
N THR A 691 19.14 1.29 -14.55
CA THR A 691 19.70 2.63 -14.71
C THR A 691 18.65 3.75 -14.58
N PHE A 692 17.36 3.41 -14.61
CA PHE A 692 16.28 4.35 -14.24
C PHE A 692 16.12 4.57 -12.73
N THR A 693 16.82 3.78 -11.91
CA THR A 693 16.91 3.97 -10.45
C THR A 693 18.37 4.05 -10.02
N PRO A 694 19.12 5.07 -10.50
CA PRO A 694 20.59 5.07 -10.39
C PRO A 694 21.10 5.33 -8.97
N PHE A 695 20.25 5.65 -8.00
CA PHE A 695 20.59 5.87 -6.60
C PHE A 695 20.02 4.79 -5.67
N GLY A 696 19.91 3.55 -6.18
CA GLY A 696 19.48 2.41 -5.38
C GLY A 696 18.03 1.98 -5.60
N PHE A 697 17.76 0.75 -5.19
CA PHE A 697 16.43 0.11 -5.23
C PHE A 697 16.46 -1.13 -4.33
N GLN A 698 15.34 -1.44 -3.70
CA GLN A 698 15.25 -2.55 -2.74
C GLN A 698 16.37 -2.47 -1.68
N HIS A 699 17.19 -3.51 -1.53
CA HIS A 699 18.33 -3.52 -0.62
C HIS A 699 19.58 -2.87 -1.21
N GLU A 700 19.63 -2.60 -2.51
CA GLU A 700 20.77 -1.96 -3.17
C GLU A 700 20.82 -0.46 -2.81
N THR A 701 21.87 -0.04 -2.12
CA THR A 701 22.09 1.34 -1.69
C THR A 701 23.20 2.05 -2.46
N ARG A 702 24.02 1.32 -3.22
CA ARG A 702 25.06 1.90 -4.10
C ARG A 702 24.41 2.64 -5.26
N SER A 703 25.05 3.73 -5.69
CA SER A 703 24.65 4.38 -6.94
C SER A 703 25.05 3.52 -8.14
N PHE A 704 24.42 3.79 -9.30
CA PHE A 704 24.80 3.14 -10.56
C PHE A 704 26.30 3.29 -10.85
N TRP A 705 26.86 4.46 -10.62
CA TRP A 705 28.28 4.75 -10.90
C TRP A 705 29.23 4.05 -9.93
N ASP A 706 28.76 3.63 -8.75
CA ASP A 706 29.54 2.84 -7.79
C ASP A 706 29.45 1.33 -8.07
N ALA A 707 28.48 0.89 -8.87
CA ALA A 707 28.20 -0.53 -9.12
C ALA A 707 27.68 -0.81 -10.55
N GLU A 708 28.30 -0.17 -11.57
CA GLU A 708 27.86 -0.24 -12.98
C GLU A 708 27.65 -1.68 -13.47
N ASP A 709 28.63 -2.55 -13.23
CA ASP A 709 28.58 -3.95 -13.65
C ASP A 709 27.42 -4.71 -13.02
N TYR A 710 27.12 -4.45 -11.74
CA TYR A 710 26.00 -5.06 -11.05
C TYR A 710 24.66 -4.59 -11.61
N TYR A 711 24.48 -3.29 -11.80
CA TYR A 711 23.26 -2.72 -12.40
C TYR A 711 23.04 -3.26 -13.82
N ALA A 712 24.09 -3.37 -14.62
CA ALA A 712 24.00 -3.95 -15.96
C ALA A 712 23.62 -5.44 -15.90
N LYS A 713 24.31 -6.23 -15.06
CA LYS A 713 24.12 -7.68 -14.92
C LYS A 713 22.71 -8.07 -14.51
N ILE A 714 22.09 -7.32 -13.58
CA ILE A 714 20.75 -7.64 -13.09
C ILE A 714 19.64 -7.05 -13.96
N SER A 715 19.95 -6.15 -14.91
CA SER A 715 18.94 -5.50 -15.77
C SER A 715 18.62 -6.35 -17.00
N PRO A 716 17.42 -6.94 -17.13
CA PRO A 716 17.03 -7.74 -18.29
C PRO A 716 17.23 -7.05 -19.64
N PHE A 717 17.08 -5.71 -19.66
CA PHE A 717 17.26 -4.90 -20.86
C PHE A 717 18.66 -5.06 -21.50
N PHE A 718 19.72 -5.10 -20.70
CA PHE A 718 21.09 -5.23 -21.21
C PHE A 718 21.41 -6.65 -21.71
N SER A 719 20.59 -7.62 -21.37
CA SER A 719 20.67 -9.01 -21.82
C SER A 719 19.61 -9.38 -22.85
N ALA A 720 19.00 -8.39 -23.53
CA ALA A 720 17.93 -8.64 -24.50
C ALA A 720 18.31 -9.64 -25.59
N ASN A 721 19.58 -9.62 -26.04
CA ASN A 721 20.16 -10.54 -27.05
C ASN A 721 20.33 -11.99 -26.56
N GLN A 722 20.16 -12.23 -25.25
CA GLN A 722 20.28 -13.58 -24.69
C GLN A 722 18.93 -14.31 -24.61
N TYR A 723 17.83 -13.58 -24.81
CA TYR A 723 16.48 -14.18 -24.77
C TYR A 723 16.28 -15.13 -25.93
N LYS A 724 15.91 -16.37 -25.62
CA LYS A 724 15.57 -17.41 -26.59
C LYS A 724 14.12 -17.88 -26.47
N LYS A 725 13.47 -17.54 -25.37
CA LYS A 725 12.13 -18.03 -24.99
C LYS A 725 11.12 -16.88 -25.03
N PRO A 726 9.83 -17.17 -25.32
CA PRO A 726 8.82 -16.13 -25.43
C PRO A 726 8.55 -15.45 -24.11
N ILE A 727 8.09 -14.17 -24.14
CA ILE A 727 7.73 -13.41 -22.96
C ILE A 727 6.49 -12.53 -23.20
N LEU A 728 5.57 -12.50 -22.22
CA LEU A 728 4.45 -11.55 -22.16
C LEU A 728 4.83 -10.39 -21.23
N LEU A 729 4.75 -9.17 -21.75
CA LEU A 729 4.90 -7.93 -20.99
C LEU A 729 3.53 -7.24 -20.87
N VAL A 730 3.08 -6.95 -19.65
CA VAL A 730 1.89 -6.15 -19.38
C VAL A 730 2.29 -4.95 -18.52
N HIS A 731 1.78 -3.74 -18.81
CA HIS A 731 2.14 -2.55 -18.04
C HIS A 731 0.99 -1.54 -17.93
N GLY A 732 0.84 -0.90 -16.79
CA GLY A 732 -0.08 0.21 -16.62
C GLY A 732 0.39 1.45 -17.39
N GLY A 733 -0.46 2.01 -18.26
CA GLY A 733 -0.13 3.16 -19.10
C GLY A 733 0.11 4.46 -18.30
N ALA A 734 -0.34 4.49 -17.06
CA ALA A 734 -0.21 5.64 -16.14
C ALA A 734 0.51 5.28 -14.84
N ASP A 735 1.39 4.28 -14.87
CA ASP A 735 2.16 3.81 -13.70
C ASP A 735 2.98 4.96 -13.09
N PRO A 736 2.68 5.38 -11.84
CA PRO A 736 3.37 6.46 -11.16
C PRO A 736 4.60 6.00 -10.38
N ASN A 737 4.85 4.69 -10.30
CA ASN A 737 5.95 4.15 -9.51
C ASN A 737 7.29 4.57 -10.12
N PRO A 738 8.18 5.23 -9.36
CA PRO A 738 9.44 5.73 -9.89
C PRO A 738 10.41 4.63 -10.34
N GLY A 739 10.27 3.39 -9.85
CA GLY A 739 11.08 2.25 -10.27
C GLY A 739 10.57 1.58 -11.55
N THR A 740 9.28 1.73 -11.86
CA THR A 740 8.60 1.03 -12.96
C THR A 740 7.80 1.96 -13.88
N PRO A 741 8.32 3.12 -14.31
CA PRO A 741 7.60 3.93 -15.28
C PRO A 741 7.33 3.12 -16.56
N THR A 742 6.20 3.36 -17.22
CA THR A 742 5.74 2.59 -18.40
C THR A 742 6.80 2.49 -19.51
N ILE A 743 7.70 3.47 -19.60
CA ILE A 743 8.81 3.45 -20.55
C ILE A 743 9.74 2.24 -20.37
N GLN A 744 9.83 1.65 -19.17
CA GLN A 744 10.60 0.43 -18.92
C GLN A 744 10.15 -0.70 -19.85
N ALA A 745 8.86 -1.01 -19.87
CA ALA A 745 8.31 -2.07 -20.69
C ALA A 745 8.34 -1.75 -22.18
N ARG A 746 8.05 -0.50 -22.58
CA ARG A 746 8.10 -0.06 -23.98
C ARG A 746 9.49 -0.25 -24.58
N ARG A 747 10.53 0.20 -23.88
CA ARG A 747 11.94 0.06 -24.35
C ARG A 747 12.41 -1.38 -24.37
N PHE A 748 12.04 -2.15 -23.34
CA PHE A 748 12.38 -3.58 -23.30
C PHE A 748 11.69 -4.36 -24.43
N PHE A 749 10.42 -4.10 -24.70
CA PHE A 749 9.72 -4.67 -25.86
C PHE A 749 10.45 -4.41 -27.17
N HIS A 750 10.87 -3.16 -27.44
CA HIS A 750 11.59 -2.83 -28.65
C HIS A 750 12.97 -3.50 -28.74
N ALA A 751 13.67 -3.65 -27.61
CA ALA A 751 14.93 -4.38 -27.59
C ALA A 751 14.73 -5.85 -27.94
N LEU A 752 13.72 -6.51 -27.36
CA LEU A 752 13.40 -7.91 -27.65
C LEU A 752 12.96 -8.12 -29.11
N VAL A 753 12.18 -7.18 -29.67
CA VAL A 753 11.80 -7.20 -31.09
C VAL A 753 13.03 -7.08 -31.98
N GLY A 754 13.97 -6.20 -31.66
CA GLY A 754 15.23 -6.03 -32.41
C GLY A 754 16.10 -7.28 -32.39
N GLU A 755 16.03 -8.08 -31.35
CA GLU A 755 16.74 -9.36 -31.21
C GLU A 755 15.94 -10.58 -31.74
N GLY A 756 14.74 -10.34 -32.32
CA GLY A 756 13.93 -11.41 -32.91
C GLY A 756 13.23 -12.33 -31.90
N VAL A 757 13.09 -11.89 -30.66
CA VAL A 757 12.42 -12.66 -29.60
C VAL A 757 10.90 -12.63 -29.79
N THR A 758 10.24 -13.76 -29.57
CA THR A 758 8.77 -13.81 -29.50
C THR A 758 8.31 -13.07 -28.25
N VAL A 759 7.77 -11.87 -28.43
CA VAL A 759 7.31 -11.01 -27.34
C VAL A 759 5.94 -10.45 -27.62
N ARG A 760 5.06 -10.44 -26.60
CA ARG A 760 3.80 -9.74 -26.63
C ARG A 760 3.82 -8.61 -25.60
N TYR A 761 3.43 -7.42 -26.01
CA TYR A 761 3.32 -6.25 -25.14
C TYR A 761 1.88 -5.76 -25.05
N VAL A 762 1.39 -5.56 -23.83
CA VAL A 762 0.05 -5.06 -23.53
C VAL A 762 0.18 -3.85 -22.61
N GLU A 763 -0.26 -2.70 -23.07
CA GLU A 763 -0.34 -1.49 -22.26
C GLU A 763 -1.80 -1.24 -21.87
N LEU A 764 -2.06 -1.18 -20.57
CA LEU A 764 -3.39 -0.99 -20.01
C LEU A 764 -3.66 0.49 -19.81
N PRO A 765 -4.56 1.11 -20.61
CA PRO A 765 -4.81 2.54 -20.52
C PRO A 765 -5.35 2.89 -19.12
N PHE A 766 -4.91 4.05 -18.60
CA PHE A 766 -5.29 4.63 -17.29
C PHE A 766 -4.87 3.85 -16.06
N GLU A 767 -4.40 2.59 -16.18
CA GLU A 767 -3.92 1.81 -15.05
C GLU A 767 -2.62 2.38 -14.48
N GLU A 768 -2.58 2.35 -13.16
CA GLU A 768 -1.41 2.68 -12.37
C GLU A 768 -0.51 1.43 -12.17
N HIS A 769 0.32 1.42 -11.14
CA HIS A 769 1.22 0.30 -10.86
C HIS A 769 0.46 -1.00 -10.57
N VAL A 770 -0.66 -0.94 -9.88
CA VAL A 770 -1.56 -2.06 -9.59
C VAL A 770 -2.84 -1.87 -10.40
N TYR A 771 -3.24 -2.91 -11.15
CA TYR A 771 -4.41 -2.85 -12.04
C TYR A 771 -5.69 -3.01 -11.22
N ARG A 772 -6.64 -2.10 -11.41
CA ARG A 772 -7.86 -1.99 -10.60
C ARG A 772 -9.13 -1.80 -11.40
N GLY A 773 -9.04 -1.36 -12.67
CA GLY A 773 -10.19 -1.16 -13.54
C GLY A 773 -10.82 -2.49 -13.97
N GLU A 774 -12.15 -2.54 -14.05
CA GLU A 774 -12.88 -3.77 -14.41
C GLU A 774 -12.37 -4.34 -15.73
N GLU A 775 -12.41 -3.54 -16.80
CA GLU A 775 -12.03 -4.01 -18.13
C GLU A 775 -10.56 -4.38 -18.22
N THR A 776 -9.70 -3.64 -17.58
CA THR A 776 -8.25 -3.86 -17.62
C THR A 776 -7.82 -5.07 -16.80
N VAL A 777 -8.44 -5.31 -15.64
CA VAL A 777 -8.21 -6.51 -14.83
C VAL A 777 -8.65 -7.76 -15.60
N LEU A 778 -9.82 -7.72 -16.22
CA LEU A 778 -10.32 -8.84 -17.02
C LEU A 778 -9.45 -9.07 -18.26
N HIS A 779 -9.06 -8.00 -18.97
CA HIS A 779 -8.21 -8.11 -20.15
C HIS A 779 -6.82 -8.64 -19.81
N ALA A 780 -6.16 -8.13 -18.78
CA ALA A 780 -4.85 -8.61 -18.36
C ALA A 780 -4.89 -10.08 -17.90
N SER A 781 -5.97 -10.49 -17.24
CA SER A 781 -6.18 -11.89 -16.86
C SER A 781 -6.46 -12.78 -18.06
N TRP A 782 -7.20 -12.27 -19.06
CA TRP A 782 -7.37 -12.97 -20.34
C TRP A 782 -6.04 -13.12 -21.08
N GLU A 783 -5.20 -12.08 -21.12
CA GLU A 783 -3.87 -12.13 -21.75
C GLU A 783 -2.97 -13.15 -21.06
N MET A 784 -3.01 -13.21 -19.73
CA MET A 784 -2.25 -14.20 -18.95
C MET A 784 -2.68 -15.63 -19.34
N ILE A 785 -3.98 -15.93 -19.35
CA ILE A 785 -4.47 -17.26 -19.68
C ILE A 785 -4.23 -17.60 -21.15
N ASN A 786 -4.52 -16.68 -22.07
CA ASN A 786 -4.25 -16.86 -23.48
C ASN A 786 -2.76 -17.09 -23.77
N TRP A 787 -1.86 -16.43 -23.02
CA TRP A 787 -0.44 -16.65 -23.14
C TRP A 787 -0.03 -18.05 -22.67
N LEU A 788 -0.59 -18.52 -21.55
CA LEU A 788 -0.40 -19.89 -21.08
C LEU A 788 -0.86 -20.92 -22.12
N ASP A 789 -2.05 -20.73 -22.70
CA ASP A 789 -2.60 -21.62 -23.71
C ASP A 789 -1.73 -21.69 -24.97
N ARG A 790 -1.19 -20.56 -25.41
CA ARG A 790 -0.37 -20.45 -26.62
C ARG A 790 1.07 -20.99 -26.45
N THR A 791 1.58 -20.98 -25.24
CA THR A 791 2.99 -21.35 -24.97
C THR A 791 3.14 -22.74 -24.34
N VAL A 792 2.29 -23.06 -23.36
CA VAL A 792 2.38 -24.31 -22.59
C VAL A 792 1.07 -25.09 -22.51
N GLY A 793 0.03 -24.67 -23.22
CA GLY A 793 -1.25 -25.39 -23.31
C GLY A 793 -1.10 -26.77 -23.93
N GLU A 794 -2.20 -27.51 -24.09
CA GLU A 794 -2.18 -28.83 -24.73
C GLU A 794 -1.80 -28.78 -26.22
N LYS A 795 -2.09 -27.66 -26.88
CA LYS A 795 -1.77 -27.40 -28.30
C LYS A 795 -1.10 -26.03 -28.40
N PRO A 796 0.17 -25.91 -28.04
CA PRO A 796 0.86 -24.62 -28.08
C PRO A 796 0.97 -24.11 -29.52
N VAL A 797 0.84 -22.80 -29.70
CA VAL A 797 1.00 -22.12 -31.01
C VAL A 797 2.48 -21.86 -31.30
N PHE A 798 3.27 -21.64 -30.24
CA PHE A 798 4.71 -21.47 -30.38
C PHE A 798 5.40 -22.79 -30.06
N ASN A 799 6.17 -23.30 -31.02
CA ASN A 799 7.06 -24.44 -30.79
C ASN A 799 8.29 -23.89 -30.05
N ASN A 800 8.53 -24.37 -28.86
CA ASN A 800 9.70 -24.06 -28.07
C ASN A 800 10.93 -24.82 -28.62
#